data_a4d2abadb1b337261f485db1b93dc34d
#
_entry.id   a4d2abadb1b337261f485db1b93dc34d
#
_cell.length_a   1.000
_cell.length_b   1.000
_cell.length_c   1.000
_cell.angle_alpha   90.00
_cell.angle_beta   90.00
_cell.angle_gamma   90.00
#
_symmetry.space_group_name_H-M   'P 1'
#
loop_
_entity.id
_entity.type
_entity.pdbx_description
1 polymer ?
#
loop_
_entity_poly.entity_id
_entity_poly.type
_entity_poly.pdbx_seq_one_letter_code
_entity_poly.pdbx_strand_id
1 'polypeptide(L)'
;MEQDLFAQLEEMELAQQQKKDFYTKVLEERERPKVTEESLAVTPTTETAKAVSKKKPLKPLSRDDVYSSAVNYFGGDELAATVWMSKYSLKNSKGDIFEQTPDDMHRRIAREIARIENKYPDPLSETEIYDVLKNFKYIVPQGSPMAGIGNDFQTSSLSNCFVIGSDSPSDSYGGIMKIDQEQVQLMKRRGGVGHDLSHIRPKGSPVKNSALTSTGIVPFMERYSNSTREVAQDGRRGALMLTVSVKHPDAEDFINAKMELGKVTGANVSVKIDDEFMQAVKDGTSYTQQYPIASENPTFTKTIDARKLWNKLIFNAWKSAEPGILYWDTVTRESVPDCYADKGFATVSTNPCGEIPLCPYDSCRLLAINLYSYVENPFTENAAFNAGLFVKHAHIAQRMMDDIIDLEVEHVEGILAKINSDPEEEETKRIEKKLWENIRKKTLQGRRTGIGITAEADMLAALGKRYGTTEATDFAVEVHKMLATEVYRSSVNLAKDRGRFDIFDYEKEKNNPFIQRLKSADPSLIEDMKKHGRRNIAMLTVAPTGSVSICTQTTSGIEPVFLPTYKRRRKVNPNDRNVNISFVDDIGDSWEEYNVFHPKFLVWLELKGYDVKEVLDYPDEDIQRLVRKSPYFKATSNDIDWMEKVRMQGAVQKWVDHSISVTVNLPKEATEELVSNVYQAAWEHGCKGMTIYRDGSRSGVLVSNSKNDESEFKETRAPSRPKRLKADVVRFSNNDEKWVAVVGLLNNRPYEIFTGKAKGFFLPEWVSKGWVGKHKDNGVTSYDFQFLDPDGYKITMGGLSRQFNKEYWNYAKLISGILRHGMPLPYVVDIVNNLVLDSESINTWKNGVVRAMKKYIVDGTADTKTKCPQCSSEGTLIYKEGCKTCTSCGYSGCE
;
A
#
# COMPACT_ATOMS: atom_id res chain seq x y z
N MET A 1 27.49 -21.38 40.70
CA MET A 1 26.13 -21.82 40.35
C MET A 1 25.06 -21.36 41.34
N GLU A 2 25.21 -21.56 42.67
CA GLU A 2 24.22 -21.06 43.64
C GLU A 2 24.24 -19.53 43.83
N GLN A 3 25.40 -18.89 43.76
CA GLN A 3 25.51 -17.41 43.84
C GLN A 3 24.92 -16.68 42.61
N ASP A 4 24.94 -17.33 41.44
CA ASP A 4 24.39 -16.77 40.21
C ASP A 4 22.84 -16.83 40.17
N LEU A 5 22.27 -17.86 40.80
CA LEU A 5 20.83 -18.05 40.90
C LEU A 5 20.16 -17.07 41.87
N PHE A 6 20.86 -16.70 42.96
CA PHE A 6 20.37 -15.68 43.89
C PHE A 6 20.42 -14.28 43.28
N ALA A 7 21.45 -13.92 42.51
CA ALA A 7 21.53 -12.68 41.82
C ALA A 7 20.42 -12.51 40.74
N GLN A 8 20.11 -13.61 40.02
CA GLN A 8 18.99 -13.59 39.06
C GLN A 8 17.62 -13.51 39.73
N LEU A 9 17.45 -14.12 40.92
CA LEU A 9 16.21 -13.96 41.69
C LEU A 9 16.03 -12.56 42.26
N GLU A 10 17.09 -11.91 42.75
CA GLU A 10 17.05 -10.53 43.19
C GLU A 10 16.76 -9.55 42.05
N GLU A 11 17.33 -9.76 40.84
CA GLU A 11 17.00 -8.97 39.65
C GLU A 11 15.53 -9.15 39.22
N MET A 12 15.02 -10.38 39.28
CA MET A 12 13.59 -10.64 38.96
C MET A 12 12.65 -10.05 40.00
N GLU A 13 12.98 -10.06 41.29
CA GLU A 13 12.20 -9.43 42.36
C GLU A 13 12.24 -7.90 42.26
N LEU A 14 13.40 -7.31 41.92
CA LEU A 14 13.55 -5.88 41.68
C LEU A 14 12.74 -5.43 40.46
N ALA A 15 12.75 -6.21 39.38
CA ALA A 15 11.95 -5.95 38.18
C ALA A 15 10.43 -6.08 38.46
N GLN A 16 10.02 -7.06 39.28
CA GLN A 16 8.63 -7.17 39.71
C GLN A 16 8.20 -6.02 40.61
N GLN A 17 9.09 -5.55 41.50
CA GLN A 17 8.81 -4.42 42.39
C GLN A 17 8.71 -3.11 41.57
N GLN A 18 9.59 -2.87 40.61
CA GLN A 18 9.52 -1.73 39.72
C GLN A 18 8.24 -1.73 38.87
N LYS A 19 7.80 -2.93 38.39
CA LYS A 19 6.50 -3.09 37.74
C LYS A 19 5.34 -2.73 38.66
N LYS A 20 5.38 -3.16 39.90
CA LYS A 20 4.33 -2.91 40.88
C LYS A 20 4.26 -1.43 41.25
N ASP A 21 5.40 -0.78 41.43
CA ASP A 21 5.50 0.65 41.74
C ASP A 21 5.05 1.54 40.56
N PHE A 22 5.33 1.12 39.32
CA PHE A 22 4.83 1.78 38.11
C PHE A 22 3.29 1.76 38.05
N TYR A 23 2.67 0.58 38.25
CA TYR A 23 1.19 0.49 38.26
C TYR A 23 0.56 1.17 39.48
N THR A 24 1.19 1.16 40.64
CA THR A 24 0.70 1.82 41.84
C THR A 24 0.70 3.36 41.67
N LYS A 25 1.77 3.91 41.04
CA LYS A 25 1.87 5.33 40.74
C LYS A 25 0.80 5.80 39.74
N VAL A 26 0.50 4.99 38.72
CA VAL A 26 -0.56 5.22 37.75
C VAL A 26 -1.94 5.16 38.40
N LEU A 27 -2.12 4.32 39.41
CA LEU A 27 -3.39 4.18 40.14
C LEU A 27 -3.61 5.28 41.18
N GLU A 28 -2.54 5.79 41.81
CA GLU A 28 -2.59 6.87 42.82
C GLU A 28 -2.88 8.26 42.21
N GLU A 29 -2.51 8.48 40.92
CA GLU A 29 -2.84 9.72 40.17
C GLU A 29 -4.32 9.77 39.71
N ARG A 30 -5.12 8.74 40.02
CA ARG A 30 -6.56 8.69 39.75
C ARG A 30 -7.38 9.37 40.83
N GLU A 31 -7.44 10.69 40.89
CA GLU A 31 -8.50 11.36 41.63
C GLU A 31 -9.85 11.16 40.93
N ARG A 32 -10.77 10.47 41.63
CA ARG A 32 -12.15 10.23 41.19
C ARG A 32 -12.99 11.50 41.34
N PRO A 33 -13.71 11.97 40.32
CA PRO A 33 -14.82 12.88 40.51
C PRO A 33 -15.95 12.15 41.21
N LYS A 34 -16.43 12.70 42.31
CA LYS A 34 -17.64 12.23 43.01
C LYS A 34 -18.86 12.64 42.20
N VAL A 35 -19.60 11.67 41.70
CA VAL A 35 -20.91 11.88 41.06
C VAL A 35 -22.00 11.76 42.13
N THR A 36 -22.80 12.79 42.26
CA THR A 36 -24.07 12.78 43.02
C THR A 36 -25.18 12.27 42.10
N GLU A 37 -25.93 11.29 42.62
CA GLU A 37 -27.16 10.79 41.99
C GLU A 37 -28.27 11.86 42.06
N GLU A 38 -28.66 12.40 40.89
CA GLU A 38 -30.06 12.86 40.66
C GLU A 38 -30.35 13.15 39.19
N SER A 39 -31.46 12.64 38.78
CA SER A 39 -32.32 12.97 37.63
C SER A 39 -32.25 12.12 36.39
N LEU A 40 -33.20 11.21 36.38
CA LEU A 40 -33.72 10.50 35.19
C LEU A 40 -34.87 11.33 34.57
N ALA A 41 -35.01 11.16 33.25
CA ALA A 41 -36.17 11.42 32.40
C ALA A 41 -36.16 12.71 31.58
N VAL A 42 -35.85 12.56 30.30
CA VAL A 42 -36.33 13.49 29.25
C VAL A 42 -36.86 12.68 28.05
N THR A 43 -38.14 12.86 27.79
CA THR A 43 -38.91 12.45 26.61
C THR A 43 -38.49 13.27 25.37
N PRO A 44 -38.59 12.72 24.15
CA PRO A 44 -38.19 13.44 22.95
C PRO A 44 -39.27 14.44 22.50
N THR A 45 -38.96 15.70 22.48
CA THR A 45 -39.72 16.72 21.78
C THR A 45 -39.09 17.05 20.43
N THR A 46 -39.88 16.86 19.41
CA THR A 46 -39.68 17.34 18.04
C THR A 46 -39.60 18.87 18.03
N GLU A 47 -38.46 19.46 17.69
CA GLU A 47 -38.39 20.87 17.30
C GLU A 47 -37.65 21.06 15.98
N THR A 48 -38.36 21.70 15.14
CA THR A 48 -38.12 22.29 13.83
C THR A 48 -36.71 22.81 13.53
N ALA A 49 -36.31 22.54 12.29
CA ALA A 49 -35.10 23.04 11.61
C ALA A 49 -34.94 24.57 11.78
N LYS A 50 -33.88 24.99 12.46
CA LYS A 50 -33.42 26.38 12.44
C LYS A 50 -32.44 26.60 11.30
N ALA A 51 -32.64 27.72 10.61
CA ALA A 51 -31.91 28.17 9.42
C ALA A 51 -30.40 28.09 9.56
N VAL A 52 -29.75 27.44 8.57
CA VAL A 52 -28.31 27.48 8.34
C VAL A 52 -27.90 28.95 8.08
N SER A 53 -27.13 29.53 8.99
CA SER A 53 -26.48 30.82 8.77
C SER A 53 -25.56 30.66 7.54
N LYS A 54 -25.77 31.46 6.50
CA LYS A 54 -24.91 31.50 5.31
C LYS A 54 -23.48 31.86 5.77
N LYS A 55 -22.60 30.83 5.86
CA LYS A 55 -21.16 31.03 6.05
C LYS A 55 -20.67 31.98 4.92
N LYS A 56 -19.85 33.00 5.24
CA LYS A 56 -19.19 33.81 4.22
C LYS A 56 -18.42 32.89 3.27
N PRO A 57 -18.51 33.10 1.93
CA PRO A 57 -17.78 32.28 0.98
C PRO A 57 -16.28 32.37 1.27
N LEU A 58 -15.66 31.21 1.51
CA LEU A 58 -14.22 31.10 1.67
C LEU A 58 -13.55 31.51 0.36
N LYS A 59 -12.48 32.31 0.42
CA LYS A 59 -11.68 32.68 -0.76
C LYS A 59 -10.57 31.66 -0.96
N PRO A 60 -10.35 31.19 -2.20
CA PRO A 60 -9.19 30.35 -2.50
C PRO A 60 -7.88 31.05 -2.18
N LEU A 61 -6.91 30.31 -1.67
CA LEU A 61 -5.55 30.77 -1.38
C LEU A 61 -4.61 30.44 -2.54
N SER A 62 -3.55 31.25 -2.70
CA SER A 62 -2.48 30.97 -3.65
C SER A 62 -1.76 29.67 -3.28
N ARG A 63 -1.52 28.80 -4.23
CA ARG A 63 -0.84 27.52 -3.99
C ARG A 63 0.60 27.72 -3.49
N ASP A 64 1.30 28.73 -4.00
CA ASP A 64 2.68 29.01 -3.63
C ASP A 64 2.77 29.60 -2.21
N ASP A 65 1.80 30.46 -1.82
CA ASP A 65 1.74 30.99 -0.45
C ASP A 65 1.43 29.88 0.56
N VAL A 66 0.49 28.96 0.22
CA VAL A 66 0.18 27.80 1.05
C VAL A 66 1.39 26.89 1.17
N TYR A 67 2.11 26.62 0.07
CA TYR A 67 3.31 25.79 0.09
C TYR A 67 4.39 26.39 1.01
N SER A 68 4.68 27.68 0.83
CA SER A 68 5.69 28.38 1.64
C SER A 68 5.32 28.41 3.13
N SER A 69 4.05 28.64 3.45
CA SER A 69 3.54 28.62 4.83
C SER A 69 3.61 27.20 5.44
N ALA A 70 3.29 26.18 4.65
CA ALA A 70 3.36 24.79 5.11
C ALA A 70 4.82 24.35 5.33
N VAL A 71 5.76 24.72 4.44
CA VAL A 71 7.19 24.43 4.63
C VAL A 71 7.70 25.06 5.93
N ASN A 72 7.33 26.31 6.20
CA ASN A 72 7.68 26.98 7.45
C ASN A 72 7.07 26.27 8.68
N TYR A 73 5.80 25.84 8.58
CA TYR A 73 5.13 25.08 9.66
C TYR A 73 5.86 23.78 10.01
N PHE A 74 6.38 23.06 9.01
CA PHE A 74 7.14 21.81 9.20
C PHE A 74 8.65 22.04 9.41
N GLY A 75 9.10 23.27 9.71
CA GLY A 75 10.51 23.55 9.98
C GLY A 75 11.45 23.33 8.79
N GLY A 76 10.97 23.50 7.57
CA GLY A 76 11.73 23.33 6.34
C GLY A 76 11.51 21.97 5.65
N ASP A 77 10.71 21.06 6.21
CA ASP A 77 10.42 19.76 5.62
C ASP A 77 9.42 19.89 4.45
N GLU A 78 9.97 20.00 3.24
CA GLU A 78 9.19 20.12 1.98
C GLU A 78 8.33 18.88 1.71
N LEU A 79 8.77 17.70 2.13
CA LEU A 79 8.03 16.46 1.93
C LEU A 79 6.77 16.45 2.80
N ALA A 80 6.88 16.81 4.07
CA ALA A 80 5.74 16.93 4.98
C ALA A 80 4.74 17.99 4.50
N ALA A 81 5.23 19.16 4.06
CA ALA A 81 4.41 20.21 3.48
C ALA A 81 3.65 19.74 2.23
N THR A 82 4.34 19.07 1.31
CA THR A 82 3.74 18.53 0.07
C THR A 82 2.69 17.46 0.37
N VAL A 83 2.96 16.56 1.30
CA VAL A 83 2.03 15.49 1.71
C VAL A 83 0.78 16.08 2.34
N TRP A 84 0.93 17.02 3.30
CA TRP A 84 -0.23 17.69 3.90
C TRP A 84 -1.05 18.43 2.84
N MET A 85 -0.42 19.27 2.04
CA MET A 85 -1.08 20.08 1.03
C MET A 85 -1.81 19.24 -0.02
N SER A 86 -1.21 18.12 -0.47
CA SER A 86 -1.82 17.27 -1.50
C SER A 86 -2.94 16.38 -0.96
N LYS A 87 -2.85 15.88 0.29
CA LYS A 87 -3.73 14.84 0.81
C LYS A 87 -4.76 15.31 1.83
N TYR A 88 -4.46 16.36 2.60
CA TYR A 88 -5.21 16.68 3.82
C TYR A 88 -5.77 18.10 3.89
N SER A 89 -5.16 19.08 3.19
CA SER A 89 -5.67 20.45 3.15
C SER A 89 -7.09 20.51 2.57
N LEU A 90 -7.90 21.42 3.09
CA LEU A 90 -9.27 21.63 2.63
C LEU A 90 -9.28 22.11 1.18
N LYS A 91 -9.91 21.34 0.29
CA LYS A 91 -9.99 21.61 -1.13
C LYS A 91 -11.41 21.42 -1.68
N ASN A 92 -11.76 22.23 -2.68
CA ASN A 92 -12.96 22.02 -3.48
C ASN A 92 -12.71 21.04 -4.66
N SER A 93 -13.73 20.80 -5.46
CA SER A 93 -13.67 19.92 -6.64
C SER A 93 -12.78 20.44 -7.78
N LYS A 94 -12.37 21.73 -7.74
CA LYS A 94 -11.45 22.34 -8.70
C LYS A 94 -9.99 22.27 -8.24
N GLY A 95 -9.74 21.79 -7.01
CA GLY A 95 -8.42 21.73 -6.40
C GLY A 95 -7.98 23.05 -5.75
N ASP A 96 -8.88 24.04 -5.63
CA ASP A 96 -8.60 25.28 -4.89
C ASP A 96 -8.45 24.97 -3.39
N ILE A 97 -7.43 25.55 -2.74
CA ILE A 97 -7.08 25.31 -1.33
C ILE A 97 -7.65 26.44 -0.46
N PHE A 98 -8.16 26.11 0.72
CA PHE A 98 -8.81 27.03 1.66
C PHE A 98 -8.18 27.05 3.06
N GLU A 99 -7.11 26.30 3.28
CA GLU A 99 -6.31 26.28 4.50
C GLU A 99 -4.89 26.69 4.19
N GLN A 100 -4.31 27.56 5.02
CA GLN A 100 -2.96 28.07 4.78
C GLN A 100 -1.90 27.19 5.40
N THR A 101 -2.22 26.57 6.55
CA THR A 101 -1.32 25.70 7.31
C THR A 101 -2.07 24.50 7.89
N PRO A 102 -1.36 23.45 8.37
CA PRO A 102 -1.98 22.37 9.15
C PRO A 102 -2.74 22.85 10.40
N ASP A 103 -2.42 24.01 10.94
CA ASP A 103 -3.14 24.55 12.11
C ASP A 103 -4.61 24.84 11.78
N ASP A 104 -4.90 25.39 10.59
CA ASP A 104 -6.28 25.63 10.15
C ASP A 104 -7.07 24.31 10.06
N MET A 105 -6.42 23.24 9.58
CA MET A 105 -7.00 21.90 9.53
C MET A 105 -7.30 21.37 10.95
N HIS A 106 -6.36 21.51 11.89
CA HIS A 106 -6.56 21.07 13.28
C HIS A 106 -7.74 21.81 13.93
N ARG A 107 -7.89 23.12 13.70
CA ARG A 107 -9.04 23.92 14.19
C ARG A 107 -10.35 23.49 13.54
N ARG A 108 -10.35 23.20 12.23
CA ARG A 108 -11.54 22.65 11.54
C ARG A 108 -12.00 21.35 12.18
N ILE A 109 -11.07 20.40 12.39
CA ILE A 109 -11.36 19.11 13.00
C ILE A 109 -11.85 19.28 14.46
N ALA A 110 -11.15 20.09 15.25
CA ALA A 110 -11.52 20.32 16.65
C ALA A 110 -12.94 20.91 16.79
N ARG A 111 -13.29 21.87 15.94
CA ARG A 111 -14.64 22.49 15.92
C ARG A 111 -15.76 21.48 15.63
N GLU A 112 -15.56 20.60 14.64
CA GLU A 112 -16.57 19.63 14.27
C GLU A 112 -16.72 18.52 15.32
N ILE A 113 -15.61 18.06 15.93
CA ILE A 113 -15.68 17.11 17.04
C ILE A 113 -16.37 17.74 18.24
N ALA A 114 -16.00 18.98 18.64
CA ALA A 114 -16.66 19.71 19.72
C ALA A 114 -18.16 19.92 19.45
N ARG A 115 -18.57 20.11 18.21
CA ARG A 115 -19.98 20.17 17.81
C ARG A 115 -20.73 18.88 18.14
N ILE A 116 -20.10 17.73 17.94
CA ILE A 116 -20.68 16.42 18.31
C ILE A 116 -20.68 16.26 19.83
N GLU A 117 -19.57 16.56 20.50
CA GLU A 117 -19.42 16.50 21.95
C GLU A 117 -20.55 17.25 22.67
N ASN A 118 -20.94 18.42 22.17
CA ASN A 118 -22.04 19.23 22.73
C ASN A 118 -23.42 18.56 22.69
N LYS A 119 -23.55 17.38 22.04
CA LYS A 119 -24.77 16.57 22.09
C LYS A 119 -24.82 15.67 23.34
N TYR A 120 -23.73 15.54 24.07
CA TYR A 120 -23.55 14.60 25.16
C TYR A 120 -23.20 15.30 26.48
N PRO A 121 -23.37 14.62 27.63
CA PRO A 121 -22.97 15.16 28.93
C PRO A 121 -21.45 15.39 29.01
N ASP A 122 -21.04 16.42 29.76
CA ASP A 122 -19.65 16.75 30.04
C ASP A 122 -18.77 16.83 28.77
N PRO A 123 -19.10 17.75 27.83
CA PRO A 123 -18.46 17.81 26.54
C PRO A 123 -17.01 18.30 26.60
N LEU A 124 -16.10 17.68 25.83
CA LEU A 124 -14.78 18.25 25.56
C LEU A 124 -14.95 19.56 24.78
N SER A 125 -14.22 20.58 25.20
CA SER A 125 -14.19 21.88 24.52
C SER A 125 -13.38 21.81 23.21
N GLU A 126 -13.67 22.72 22.27
CA GLU A 126 -12.87 22.87 21.04
C GLU A 126 -11.38 23.08 21.36
N THR A 127 -11.05 23.77 22.43
CA THR A 127 -9.67 24.04 22.86
C THR A 127 -8.97 22.75 23.33
N GLU A 128 -9.61 21.93 24.15
CA GLU A 128 -9.04 20.65 24.61
C GLU A 128 -8.76 19.72 23.45
N ILE A 129 -9.70 19.63 22.51
CA ILE A 129 -9.54 18.80 21.30
C ILE A 129 -8.42 19.35 20.41
N TYR A 130 -8.37 20.67 20.20
CA TYR A 130 -7.31 21.31 19.43
C TYR A 130 -5.92 21.09 20.09
N ASP A 131 -5.81 21.17 21.40
CA ASP A 131 -4.54 21.00 22.12
C ASP A 131 -3.93 19.62 21.97
N VAL A 132 -4.74 18.57 21.82
CA VAL A 132 -4.23 17.22 21.55
C VAL A 132 -3.91 16.97 20.08
N LEU A 133 -4.51 17.74 19.15
CA LEU A 133 -4.30 17.64 17.71
C LEU A 133 -3.12 18.47 17.20
N LYS A 134 -2.93 19.70 17.75
CA LYS A 134 -1.99 20.70 17.21
C LYS A 134 -0.59 20.16 17.03
N ASN A 135 0.06 20.58 15.95
CA ASN A 135 1.42 20.16 15.57
C ASN A 135 1.56 18.64 15.35
N PHE A 136 0.47 17.90 15.13
CA PHE A 136 0.47 16.43 15.06
C PHE A 136 1.12 15.78 16.29
N LYS A 137 1.00 16.45 17.46
CA LYS A 137 1.83 16.11 18.61
C LYS A 137 1.38 14.83 19.31
N TYR A 138 0.11 14.72 19.69
CA TYR A 138 -0.37 13.60 20.52
C TYR A 138 -1.34 12.68 19.80
N ILE A 139 -2.43 13.23 19.27
CA ILE A 139 -3.50 12.48 18.61
C ILE A 139 -3.61 12.94 17.16
N VAL A 140 -3.58 11.99 16.22
CA VAL A 140 -3.54 12.29 14.80
C VAL A 140 -4.60 11.46 14.08
N PRO A 141 -5.73 12.06 13.65
CA PRO A 141 -6.67 11.40 12.75
C PRO A 141 -5.96 10.97 11.47
N GLN A 142 -6.36 9.85 10.88
CA GLN A 142 -5.67 9.30 9.71
C GLN A 142 -6.55 9.33 8.46
N GLY A 143 -5.96 9.64 7.30
CA GLY A 143 -6.59 9.47 6.01
C GLY A 143 -7.91 10.22 5.86
N SER A 144 -9.04 9.48 5.79
CA SER A 144 -10.36 10.06 5.52
C SER A 144 -10.87 10.98 6.65
N PRO A 145 -10.72 10.68 7.94
CA PRO A 145 -11.05 11.64 9.01
C PRO A 145 -10.30 12.94 8.89
N MET A 146 -8.99 12.92 8.68
CA MET A 146 -8.17 14.13 8.57
C MET A 146 -8.58 15.03 7.39
N ALA A 147 -8.87 14.41 6.24
CA ALA A 147 -9.23 15.14 5.02
C ALA A 147 -10.71 15.55 4.97
N GLY A 148 -11.62 14.74 5.58
CA GLY A 148 -13.06 14.82 5.37
C GLY A 148 -13.82 15.56 6.47
N ILE A 149 -13.38 15.52 7.73
CA ILE A 149 -14.10 16.19 8.83
C ILE A 149 -14.20 17.69 8.52
N GLY A 150 -15.45 18.21 8.47
CA GLY A 150 -15.73 19.62 8.14
C GLY A 150 -15.43 20.04 6.69
N ASN A 151 -15.27 19.10 5.77
CA ASN A 151 -15.13 19.37 4.34
C ASN A 151 -16.51 19.32 3.65
N ASP A 152 -17.15 20.47 3.52
CA ASP A 152 -18.46 20.61 2.86
C ASP A 152 -18.35 20.62 1.31
N PHE A 153 -17.15 20.64 0.74
CA PHE A 153 -16.96 20.67 -0.73
C PHE A 153 -17.02 19.29 -1.40
N GLN A 154 -16.85 18.24 -0.63
CA GLN A 154 -16.78 16.87 -1.15
C GLN A 154 -17.73 15.95 -0.40
N THR A 155 -18.59 15.26 -1.14
CA THR A 155 -19.46 14.20 -0.56
C THR A 155 -18.63 12.93 -0.44
N SER A 156 -18.02 12.70 0.72
CA SER A 156 -17.13 11.57 1.01
C SER A 156 -17.43 10.93 2.35
N SER A 157 -16.95 9.72 2.57
CA SER A 157 -16.99 9.03 3.85
C SER A 157 -15.78 9.40 4.69
N LEU A 158 -15.93 9.36 6.02
CA LEU A 158 -14.83 9.45 6.98
C LEU A 158 -14.19 8.08 7.27
N SER A 159 -14.76 6.99 6.76
CA SER A 159 -14.19 5.67 6.90
C SER A 159 -13.03 5.47 5.94
N ASN A 160 -11.92 4.92 6.45
CA ASN A 160 -10.75 4.62 5.63
C ASN A 160 -10.88 3.30 4.88
N CYS A 161 -11.56 2.33 5.51
CA CYS A 161 -11.55 0.93 5.11
C CYS A 161 -12.95 0.32 5.23
N PHE A 162 -13.26 -0.54 4.26
CA PHE A 162 -14.52 -1.28 4.16
C PHE A 162 -14.24 -2.72 3.76
N VAL A 163 -15.10 -3.62 4.20
CA VAL A 163 -15.22 -4.95 3.59
C VAL A 163 -16.62 -5.08 3.02
N ILE A 164 -16.73 -5.58 1.81
CA ILE A 164 -18.00 -5.83 1.12
C ILE A 164 -18.20 -7.33 0.91
N GLY A 165 -19.41 -7.70 0.57
CA GLY A 165 -19.84 -9.08 0.40
C GLY A 165 -21.31 -9.22 0.71
N SER A 166 -21.69 -10.37 1.21
CA SER A 166 -23.08 -10.65 1.65
C SER A 166 -23.06 -11.71 2.74
N ASP A 167 -24.01 -11.66 3.65
CA ASP A 167 -24.24 -12.74 4.64
C ASP A 167 -24.58 -14.06 3.94
N SER A 168 -25.10 -13.99 2.71
CA SER A 168 -25.30 -15.13 1.81
C SER A 168 -24.60 -14.86 0.48
N PRO A 169 -23.28 -15.09 0.40
CA PRO A 169 -22.49 -14.76 -0.77
C PRO A 169 -22.94 -15.59 -1.98
N SER A 170 -23.09 -14.92 -3.13
CA SER A 170 -23.51 -15.52 -4.38
C SER A 170 -22.37 -15.58 -5.38
N ASP A 171 -22.18 -16.74 -6.00
CA ASP A 171 -21.26 -16.96 -7.10
C ASP A 171 -21.87 -16.76 -8.50
N SER A 172 -23.07 -16.20 -8.53
CA SER A 172 -23.73 -15.82 -9.79
C SER A 172 -23.10 -14.58 -10.41
N TYR A 173 -23.20 -14.40 -11.72
CA TYR A 173 -22.75 -13.17 -12.39
C TYR A 173 -23.38 -11.91 -11.78
N GLY A 174 -24.67 -11.97 -11.41
CA GLY A 174 -25.32 -10.86 -10.73
C GLY A 174 -24.67 -10.50 -9.41
N GLY A 175 -24.30 -11.50 -8.59
CA GLY A 175 -23.58 -11.29 -7.32
C GLY A 175 -22.17 -10.73 -7.54
N ILE A 176 -21.44 -11.27 -8.50
CA ILE A 176 -20.08 -10.83 -8.85
C ILE A 176 -20.08 -9.37 -9.35
N MET A 177 -21.01 -9.03 -10.26
CA MET A 177 -21.14 -7.66 -10.79
C MET A 177 -21.59 -6.67 -9.72
N LYS A 178 -22.47 -7.10 -8.81
CA LYS A 178 -22.89 -6.27 -7.66
C LYS A 178 -21.67 -5.88 -6.80
N ILE A 179 -20.78 -6.84 -6.48
CA ILE A 179 -19.56 -6.56 -5.70
C ILE A 179 -18.65 -5.59 -6.44
N ASP A 180 -18.48 -5.73 -7.76
CA ASP A 180 -17.69 -4.82 -8.59
C ASP A 180 -18.25 -3.39 -8.55
N GLN A 181 -19.57 -3.25 -8.67
CA GLN A 181 -20.22 -1.94 -8.54
C GLN A 181 -20.09 -1.37 -7.13
N GLU A 182 -20.32 -2.14 -6.08
CA GLU A 182 -20.15 -1.72 -4.68
C GLU A 182 -18.72 -1.24 -4.39
N GLN A 183 -17.72 -1.96 -4.90
CA GLN A 183 -16.31 -1.60 -4.79
C GLN A 183 -16.03 -0.19 -5.35
N VAL A 184 -16.49 0.08 -6.57
CA VAL A 184 -16.30 1.39 -7.24
C VAL A 184 -17.02 2.50 -6.47
N GLN A 185 -18.25 2.24 -5.97
CA GLN A 185 -19.02 3.21 -5.21
C GLN A 185 -18.34 3.62 -3.89
N LEU A 186 -17.65 2.70 -3.23
CA LEU A 186 -16.88 3.00 -2.02
C LEU A 186 -15.58 3.75 -2.34
N MET A 187 -14.88 3.32 -3.40
CA MET A 187 -13.61 3.94 -3.79
C MET A 187 -13.79 5.40 -4.21
N LYS A 188 -14.86 5.74 -4.95
CA LYS A 188 -15.15 7.16 -5.30
C LYS A 188 -15.44 8.04 -4.07
N ARG A 189 -15.74 7.43 -2.90
CA ARG A 189 -15.96 8.12 -1.62
C ARG A 189 -14.77 8.01 -0.66
N ARG A 190 -13.56 7.75 -1.17
CA ARG A 190 -12.26 7.66 -0.47
C ARG A 190 -12.04 6.38 0.34
N GLY A 191 -12.91 5.38 0.27
CA GLY A 191 -12.76 4.11 0.95
C GLY A 191 -11.75 3.18 0.29
N GLY A 192 -10.88 2.49 1.07
CA GLY A 192 -10.20 1.28 0.67
C GLY A 192 -11.13 0.08 0.87
N VAL A 193 -11.08 -0.89 -0.03
CA VAL A 193 -12.05 -2.00 -0.04
C VAL A 193 -11.34 -3.35 0.04
N GLY A 194 -11.92 -4.29 0.77
CA GLY A 194 -11.53 -5.68 0.75
C GLY A 194 -12.74 -6.60 0.52
N HIS A 195 -12.53 -7.71 -0.15
CA HIS A 195 -13.53 -8.77 -0.24
C HIS A 195 -12.92 -10.15 -0.49
N ASP A 196 -13.68 -11.18 -0.15
CA ASP A 196 -13.26 -12.57 -0.23
C ASP A 196 -13.79 -13.24 -1.49
N LEU A 197 -12.95 -14.04 -2.14
CA LEU A 197 -13.29 -14.77 -3.35
C LEU A 197 -13.65 -16.24 -3.09
N SER A 198 -13.53 -16.70 -1.85
CA SER A 198 -13.74 -18.13 -1.50
C SER A 198 -15.16 -18.64 -1.75
N HIS A 199 -16.13 -17.74 -1.97
CA HIS A 199 -17.49 -18.09 -2.30
C HIS A 199 -17.73 -18.35 -3.80
N ILE A 200 -16.80 -17.99 -4.66
CA ILE A 200 -16.89 -18.23 -6.11
C ILE A 200 -16.51 -19.69 -6.40
N ARG A 201 -17.34 -20.41 -7.15
CA ARG A 201 -17.07 -21.83 -7.46
C ARG A 201 -15.77 -22.01 -8.23
N PRO A 202 -15.04 -23.10 -7.96
CA PRO A 202 -13.75 -23.35 -8.59
C PRO A 202 -13.85 -23.61 -10.08
N LYS A 203 -12.72 -23.46 -10.77
CA LYS A 203 -12.55 -23.75 -12.19
C LYS A 203 -12.94 -25.19 -12.51
N GLY A 204 -13.68 -25.36 -13.61
CA GLY A 204 -14.16 -26.67 -14.06
C GLY A 204 -15.43 -27.15 -13.35
N SER A 205 -15.93 -26.45 -12.32
CA SER A 205 -17.21 -26.79 -11.72
C SER A 205 -18.36 -26.63 -12.73
N PRO A 206 -19.38 -27.52 -12.72
CA PRO A 206 -20.49 -27.47 -13.65
C PRO A 206 -21.35 -26.22 -13.43
N VAL A 207 -21.75 -25.58 -14.52
CA VAL A 207 -22.72 -24.48 -14.55
C VAL A 207 -23.87 -24.85 -15.51
N LYS A 208 -25.10 -24.41 -15.16
CA LYS A 208 -26.31 -24.70 -15.95
C LYS A 208 -26.58 -23.62 -17.03
N ASN A 209 -25.52 -23.17 -17.70
CA ASN A 209 -25.62 -22.24 -18.82
C ASN A 209 -24.77 -22.73 -20.01
N SER A 210 -24.70 -21.95 -21.10
CA SER A 210 -23.98 -22.31 -22.31
C SER A 210 -22.46 -22.50 -22.15
N ALA A 211 -21.88 -22.04 -21.06
CA ALA A 211 -20.46 -22.24 -20.77
C ALA A 211 -20.13 -23.65 -20.24
N LEU A 212 -21.12 -24.37 -19.71
CA LEU A 212 -21.03 -25.72 -19.14
C LEU A 212 -20.13 -25.83 -17.91
N THR A 213 -19.03 -25.09 -17.85
CA THR A 213 -18.07 -25.10 -16.73
C THR A 213 -17.66 -23.70 -16.30
N SER A 214 -17.32 -23.55 -15.01
CA SER A 214 -16.79 -22.31 -14.42
C SER A 214 -15.36 -22.05 -14.89
N THR A 215 -15.03 -20.77 -15.06
CA THR A 215 -13.66 -20.28 -15.33
C THR A 215 -12.81 -20.12 -14.07
N GLY A 216 -13.41 -20.28 -12.88
CA GLY A 216 -12.75 -20.09 -11.58
C GLY A 216 -12.60 -18.62 -11.17
N ILE A 217 -11.74 -18.36 -10.17
CA ILE A 217 -11.64 -17.05 -9.50
C ILE A 217 -10.76 -16.03 -10.26
N VAL A 218 -9.76 -16.46 -11.02
CA VAL A 218 -8.73 -15.58 -11.61
C VAL A 218 -9.30 -14.51 -12.56
N PRO A 219 -10.25 -14.80 -13.48
CA PRO A 219 -10.83 -13.75 -14.33
C PRO A 219 -11.53 -12.65 -13.55
N PHE A 220 -12.12 -12.98 -12.38
CA PHE A 220 -12.78 -12.00 -11.52
C PHE A 220 -11.77 -11.16 -10.73
N MET A 221 -10.61 -11.74 -10.35
CA MET A 221 -9.51 -10.95 -9.79
C MET A 221 -9.06 -9.85 -10.75
N GLU A 222 -8.89 -10.17 -12.03
CA GLU A 222 -8.51 -9.19 -13.05
C GLU A 222 -9.58 -8.11 -13.23
N ARG A 223 -10.86 -8.50 -13.23
CA ARG A 223 -11.97 -7.56 -13.32
C ARG A 223 -11.93 -6.55 -12.17
N TYR A 224 -11.93 -7.01 -10.92
CA TYR A 224 -11.91 -6.15 -9.74
C TYR A 224 -10.65 -5.27 -9.67
N SER A 225 -9.51 -5.81 -10.09
CA SER A 225 -8.27 -5.06 -10.23
C SER A 225 -8.38 -3.95 -11.28
N ASN A 226 -9.04 -4.18 -12.41
CA ASN A 226 -9.24 -3.17 -13.46
C ASN A 226 -10.15 -2.05 -12.97
N SER A 227 -11.30 -2.36 -12.37
CA SER A 227 -12.24 -1.39 -11.80
C SER A 227 -11.56 -0.50 -10.75
N THR A 228 -10.65 -1.07 -9.92
CA THR A 228 -9.87 -0.29 -8.95
C THR A 228 -8.99 0.76 -9.62
N ARG A 229 -8.41 0.48 -10.80
CA ARG A 229 -7.54 1.41 -11.52
C ARG A 229 -8.28 2.54 -12.21
N GLU A 230 -9.56 2.36 -12.48
CA GLU A 230 -10.43 3.36 -13.11
C GLU A 230 -10.79 4.49 -12.13
N VAL A 231 -10.78 4.22 -10.82
CA VAL A 231 -11.20 5.19 -9.80
C VAL A 231 -10.02 5.99 -9.28
N ALA A 232 -10.01 7.29 -9.59
CA ALA A 232 -9.08 8.27 -9.00
C ALA A 232 -9.66 8.86 -7.70
N GLN A 233 -8.79 9.09 -6.71
CA GLN A 233 -9.14 9.68 -5.39
C GLN A 233 -8.27 10.90 -5.09
N ASP A 234 -8.31 11.96 -5.90
CA ASP A 234 -7.53 13.19 -5.71
C ASP A 234 -6.05 12.90 -5.39
N GLY A 235 -5.31 12.40 -6.40
CA GLY A 235 -3.90 12.05 -6.27
C GLY A 235 -3.61 10.73 -5.55
N ARG A 236 -4.64 9.96 -5.16
CA ARG A 236 -4.54 8.60 -4.62
C ARG A 236 -5.25 7.64 -5.56
N ARG A 237 -4.68 6.44 -5.77
CA ARG A 237 -5.37 5.35 -6.48
C ARG A 237 -6.33 4.64 -5.53
N GLY A 238 -7.38 4.01 -6.05
CA GLY A 238 -8.19 3.07 -5.31
C GLY A 238 -7.30 1.98 -4.67
N ALA A 239 -7.71 1.46 -3.52
CA ALA A 239 -6.99 0.42 -2.81
C ALA A 239 -7.92 -0.79 -2.60
N LEU A 240 -7.45 -1.96 -3.03
CA LEU A 240 -8.21 -3.21 -2.99
C LEU A 240 -7.41 -4.32 -2.31
N MET A 241 -8.08 -5.12 -1.47
CA MET A 241 -7.62 -6.41 -0.98
C MET A 241 -8.52 -7.51 -1.54
N LEU A 242 -7.92 -8.51 -2.17
CA LEU A 242 -8.57 -9.76 -2.53
C LEU A 242 -8.04 -10.88 -1.66
N THR A 243 -8.94 -11.63 -1.02
CA THR A 243 -8.57 -12.78 -0.20
C THR A 243 -9.18 -14.07 -0.74
N VAL A 244 -8.51 -15.18 -0.46
CA VAL A 244 -9.04 -16.54 -0.69
C VAL A 244 -8.60 -17.45 0.44
N SER A 245 -9.46 -18.40 0.85
CA SER A 245 -9.07 -19.47 1.78
C SER A 245 -8.14 -20.45 1.08
N VAL A 246 -7.11 -20.91 1.78
CA VAL A 246 -6.24 -22.02 1.32
C VAL A 246 -7.04 -23.30 1.04
N LYS A 247 -8.21 -23.44 1.70
CA LYS A 247 -9.16 -24.55 1.52
C LYS A 247 -9.89 -24.53 0.18
N HIS A 248 -9.85 -23.40 -0.55
CA HIS A 248 -10.48 -23.28 -1.86
C HIS A 248 -9.68 -24.01 -2.94
N PRO A 249 -10.32 -24.79 -3.83
CA PRO A 249 -9.61 -25.57 -4.86
C PRO A 249 -8.75 -24.74 -5.84
N ASP A 250 -9.12 -23.47 -6.10
CA ASP A 250 -8.36 -22.54 -6.95
C ASP A 250 -7.31 -21.72 -6.17
N ALA A 251 -7.00 -22.06 -4.90
CA ALA A 251 -6.03 -21.30 -4.12
C ALA A 251 -4.64 -21.26 -4.80
N GLU A 252 -4.24 -22.32 -5.48
CA GLU A 252 -2.98 -22.35 -6.24
C GLU A 252 -3.01 -21.37 -7.45
N ASP A 253 -4.11 -21.29 -8.19
CA ASP A 253 -4.28 -20.35 -9.30
C ASP A 253 -4.29 -18.89 -8.80
N PHE A 254 -4.92 -18.64 -7.63
CA PHE A 254 -4.89 -17.34 -6.94
C PHE A 254 -3.46 -16.93 -6.56
N ILE A 255 -2.69 -17.82 -5.93
CA ILE A 255 -1.29 -17.59 -5.53
C ILE A 255 -0.45 -17.20 -6.76
N ASN A 256 -0.71 -17.80 -7.91
CA ASN A 256 0.05 -17.56 -9.15
C ASN A 256 -0.45 -16.34 -9.95
N ALA A 257 -1.61 -15.79 -9.65
CA ALA A 257 -2.26 -14.79 -10.50
C ALA A 257 -1.41 -13.54 -10.79
N LYS A 258 -0.56 -13.11 -9.82
CA LYS A 258 0.31 -11.94 -9.97
C LYS A 258 1.71 -12.26 -10.51
N MET A 259 2.02 -13.53 -10.76
CA MET A 259 3.33 -13.93 -11.33
C MET A 259 3.45 -13.59 -12.81
N GLU A 260 2.34 -13.35 -13.51
CA GLU A 260 2.33 -12.81 -14.87
C GLU A 260 2.38 -11.28 -14.81
N LEU A 261 3.40 -10.69 -15.45
CA LEU A 261 3.56 -9.24 -15.50
C LEU A 261 2.32 -8.54 -16.08
N GLY A 262 1.83 -7.52 -15.37
CA GLY A 262 0.68 -6.73 -15.81
C GLY A 262 -0.68 -7.27 -15.37
N LYS A 263 -0.77 -8.45 -14.75
CA LYS A 263 -2.02 -8.98 -14.19
C LYS A 263 -2.26 -8.55 -12.76
N VAL A 264 -3.52 -8.31 -12.40
CA VAL A 264 -4.02 -7.99 -11.06
C VAL A 264 -3.22 -6.85 -10.37
N THR A 265 -2.78 -5.85 -11.12
CA THR A 265 -1.91 -4.75 -10.63
C THR A 265 -2.64 -3.74 -9.75
N GLY A 266 -3.97 -3.74 -9.73
CA GLY A 266 -4.81 -2.82 -8.93
C GLY A 266 -5.24 -3.39 -7.57
N ALA A 267 -4.80 -4.60 -7.20
CA ALA A 267 -5.18 -5.24 -5.94
C ALA A 267 -3.98 -5.79 -5.18
N ASN A 268 -4.01 -5.71 -3.86
CA ASN A 268 -3.22 -6.55 -2.97
C ASN A 268 -3.91 -7.91 -2.85
N VAL A 269 -3.16 -8.97 -2.70
CA VAL A 269 -3.68 -10.33 -2.60
C VAL A 269 -3.14 -11.02 -1.35
N SER A 270 -4.01 -11.70 -0.59
CA SER A 270 -3.62 -12.45 0.60
C SER A 270 -4.36 -13.79 0.69
N VAL A 271 -3.64 -14.82 1.15
CA VAL A 271 -4.21 -16.15 1.36
C VAL A 271 -4.60 -16.30 2.83
N LYS A 272 -5.84 -16.70 3.08
CA LYS A 272 -6.33 -17.07 4.41
C LYS A 272 -5.91 -18.50 4.69
N ILE A 273 -4.97 -18.68 5.63
CA ILE A 273 -4.40 -19.98 5.99
C ILE A 273 -5.00 -20.42 7.33
N ASP A 274 -5.51 -21.65 7.39
CA ASP A 274 -6.00 -22.27 8.61
C ASP A 274 -4.91 -23.08 9.36
N ASP A 275 -5.16 -23.38 10.62
CA ASP A 275 -4.23 -24.14 11.48
C ASP A 275 -4.04 -25.58 10.97
N GLU A 276 -5.08 -26.19 10.35
CA GLU A 276 -5.01 -27.53 9.74
C GLU A 276 -3.98 -27.57 8.60
N PHE A 277 -3.97 -26.56 7.74
CA PHE A 277 -2.99 -26.47 6.65
C PHE A 277 -1.57 -26.25 7.19
N MET A 278 -1.39 -25.36 8.16
CA MET A 278 -0.07 -25.13 8.76
C MET A 278 0.48 -26.39 9.44
N GLN A 279 -0.38 -27.13 10.12
CA GLN A 279 0.01 -28.41 10.73
C GLN A 279 0.38 -29.43 9.64
N ALA A 280 -0.41 -29.53 8.56
CA ALA A 280 -0.10 -30.43 7.43
C ALA A 280 1.23 -30.08 6.75
N VAL A 281 1.56 -28.80 6.64
CA VAL A 281 2.88 -28.33 6.14
C VAL A 281 4.00 -28.80 7.06
N LYS A 282 3.83 -28.62 8.38
CA LYS A 282 4.82 -29.04 9.39
C LYS A 282 5.07 -30.56 9.35
N ASP A 283 4.01 -31.34 9.30
CA ASP A 283 4.06 -32.79 9.30
C ASP A 283 4.39 -33.43 7.94
N GLY A 284 4.24 -32.64 6.84
CA GLY A 284 4.47 -33.13 5.48
C GLY A 284 3.38 -34.07 4.98
N THR A 285 2.15 -33.77 5.37
CA THR A 285 0.98 -34.59 5.03
C THR A 285 0.15 -33.94 3.91
N SER A 286 -0.86 -34.66 3.46
CA SER A 286 -1.83 -34.12 2.50
C SER A 286 -2.85 -33.22 3.21
N TYR A 287 -3.42 -32.27 2.42
CA TYR A 287 -4.48 -31.38 2.86
C TYR A 287 -5.64 -31.44 1.88
N THR A 288 -6.87 -31.35 2.37
CA THR A 288 -8.07 -31.44 1.51
C THR A 288 -8.66 -30.05 1.27
N GLN A 289 -8.62 -29.63 0.01
CA GLN A 289 -9.34 -28.47 -0.48
C GLN A 289 -10.77 -28.87 -0.84
N GLN A 290 -11.73 -27.95 -0.62
CA GLN A 290 -13.16 -28.22 -0.89
C GLN A 290 -13.94 -26.97 -1.27
N TYR A 291 -15.08 -27.19 -1.93
CA TYR A 291 -16.05 -26.14 -2.22
C TYR A 291 -17.51 -26.66 -2.06
N PRO A 292 -18.39 -25.92 -1.42
CA PRO A 292 -18.13 -24.71 -0.62
C PRO A 292 -17.17 -24.99 0.56
N ILE A 293 -16.32 -24.00 0.90
CA ILE A 293 -15.21 -24.19 1.87
C ILE A 293 -15.68 -24.58 3.28
N ALA A 294 -16.85 -24.12 3.70
CA ALA A 294 -17.43 -24.37 5.02
C ALA A 294 -18.50 -25.48 5.01
N SER A 295 -18.70 -26.18 3.89
CA SER A 295 -19.75 -27.20 3.78
C SER A 295 -19.32 -28.54 4.38
N GLU A 296 -20.17 -29.17 5.16
CA GLU A 296 -20.00 -30.57 5.59
C GLU A 296 -20.19 -31.56 4.42
N ASN A 297 -20.91 -31.15 3.38
CA ASN A 297 -21.16 -31.92 2.17
C ASN A 297 -20.69 -31.13 0.94
N PRO A 298 -19.37 -31.02 0.71
CA PRO A 298 -18.83 -30.26 -0.41
C PRO A 298 -19.18 -30.88 -1.77
N THR A 299 -19.46 -30.03 -2.75
CA THR A 299 -19.72 -30.47 -4.14
C THR A 299 -18.45 -30.73 -4.94
N PHE A 300 -17.33 -30.26 -4.45
CA PHE A 300 -16.00 -30.43 -5.05
C PHE A 300 -14.95 -30.64 -3.95
N THR A 301 -14.08 -31.65 -4.11
CA THR A 301 -12.96 -31.93 -3.21
C THR A 301 -11.71 -32.21 -4.01
N LYS A 302 -10.54 -31.78 -3.48
CA LYS A 302 -9.24 -32.00 -4.09
C LYS A 302 -8.21 -32.21 -2.97
N THR A 303 -7.57 -33.37 -2.95
CA THR A 303 -6.46 -33.63 -2.02
C THR A 303 -5.16 -33.13 -2.65
N ILE A 304 -4.38 -32.38 -1.90
CA ILE A 304 -3.10 -31.80 -2.31
C ILE A 304 -2.00 -32.14 -1.33
N ASP A 305 -0.75 -32.03 -1.76
CA ASP A 305 0.43 -32.00 -0.91
C ASP A 305 0.56 -30.58 -0.30
N ALA A 306 0.44 -30.50 1.05
CA ALA A 306 0.47 -29.22 1.74
C ALA A 306 1.82 -28.49 1.58
N ARG A 307 2.95 -29.20 1.68
CA ARG A 307 4.30 -28.61 1.50
C ARG A 307 4.51 -28.09 0.09
N LYS A 308 3.98 -28.77 -0.91
CA LYS A 308 4.11 -28.32 -2.30
C LYS A 308 3.39 -27.01 -2.56
N LEU A 309 2.18 -26.85 -2.03
CA LEU A 309 1.44 -25.59 -2.12
C LEU A 309 2.13 -24.48 -1.30
N TRP A 310 2.59 -24.80 -0.10
CA TRP A 310 3.35 -23.89 0.76
C TRP A 310 4.61 -23.38 0.06
N ASN A 311 5.44 -24.27 -0.47
CA ASN A 311 6.67 -23.88 -1.16
C ASN A 311 6.39 -22.96 -2.35
N LYS A 312 5.27 -23.17 -3.05
CA LYS A 312 4.85 -22.31 -4.14
C LYS A 312 4.45 -20.91 -3.67
N LEU A 313 3.70 -20.83 -2.58
CA LEU A 313 3.34 -19.55 -1.95
C LEU A 313 4.60 -18.82 -1.50
N ILE A 314 5.53 -19.51 -0.84
CA ILE A 314 6.81 -18.97 -0.38
C ILE A 314 7.64 -18.43 -1.55
N PHE A 315 7.79 -19.21 -2.63
CA PHE A 315 8.50 -18.78 -3.82
C PHE A 315 7.91 -17.48 -4.42
N ASN A 316 6.58 -17.39 -4.50
CA ASN A 316 5.93 -16.21 -5.06
C ASN A 316 6.11 -14.99 -4.14
N ALA A 317 5.95 -15.15 -2.82
CA ALA A 317 6.19 -14.09 -1.84
C ALA A 317 7.66 -13.63 -1.86
N TRP A 318 8.61 -14.54 -1.92
CA TRP A 318 10.04 -14.24 -2.05
C TRP A 318 10.35 -13.46 -3.32
N LYS A 319 9.72 -13.80 -4.45
CA LYS A 319 9.98 -13.19 -5.75
C LYS A 319 9.31 -11.84 -5.95
N SER A 320 8.09 -11.65 -5.44
CA SER A 320 7.24 -10.48 -5.74
C SER A 320 6.67 -9.77 -4.52
N ALA A 321 7.01 -10.21 -3.30
CA ALA A 321 6.42 -9.74 -2.03
C ALA A 321 4.89 -9.97 -1.94
N GLU A 322 4.34 -10.85 -2.75
CA GLU A 322 2.93 -11.25 -2.74
C GLU A 322 2.78 -12.73 -3.14
N PRO A 323 1.75 -13.44 -2.62
CA PRO A 323 0.69 -12.96 -1.74
C PRO A 323 1.15 -12.76 -0.28
N GLY A 324 0.41 -11.92 0.46
CA GLY A 324 0.48 -11.89 1.92
C GLY A 324 -0.22 -13.10 2.55
N ILE A 325 0.01 -13.33 3.84
CA ILE A 325 -0.62 -14.40 4.62
C ILE A 325 -1.48 -13.80 5.71
N LEU A 326 -2.68 -14.36 5.89
CA LEU A 326 -3.57 -14.13 7.02
C LEU A 326 -3.79 -15.47 7.73
N TYR A 327 -3.40 -15.56 9.00
CA TYR A 327 -3.61 -16.76 9.84
C TYR A 327 -5.06 -16.75 10.35
N TRP A 328 -5.94 -17.36 9.55
CA TRP A 328 -7.37 -17.10 9.62
C TRP A 328 -7.99 -17.59 10.93
N ASP A 329 -7.55 -18.73 11.44
CA ASP A 329 -8.05 -19.24 12.73
C ASP A 329 -7.62 -18.34 13.89
N THR A 330 -6.42 -17.76 13.83
CA THR A 330 -5.98 -16.75 14.81
C THR A 330 -6.81 -15.47 14.67
N VAL A 331 -7.07 -15.01 13.44
CA VAL A 331 -7.91 -13.83 13.20
C VAL A 331 -9.29 -14.01 13.84
N THR A 332 -10.00 -15.10 13.55
CA THR A 332 -11.37 -15.32 14.02
C THR A 332 -11.45 -15.64 15.50
N ARG A 333 -10.53 -16.47 16.02
CA ARG A 333 -10.45 -16.84 17.43
C ARG A 333 -10.23 -15.64 18.36
N GLU A 334 -9.39 -14.70 17.94
CA GLU A 334 -9.03 -13.51 18.71
C GLU A 334 -9.97 -12.31 18.47
N SER A 335 -10.87 -12.41 17.50
CA SER A 335 -11.78 -11.34 17.12
C SER A 335 -12.95 -11.25 18.09
N VAL A 336 -13.15 -10.10 18.71
CA VAL A 336 -14.31 -9.83 19.55
C VAL A 336 -15.60 -9.70 18.74
N PRO A 337 -15.62 -9.03 17.56
CA PRO A 337 -16.79 -9.00 16.68
C PRO A 337 -17.30 -10.36 16.25
N ASP A 338 -16.46 -11.36 16.06
CA ASP A 338 -16.88 -12.72 15.68
C ASP A 338 -17.72 -13.42 16.75
N CYS A 339 -17.70 -12.95 18.01
CA CYS A 339 -18.65 -13.39 19.04
C CYS A 339 -20.11 -13.06 18.68
N TYR A 340 -20.32 -12.14 17.73
CA TYR A 340 -21.61 -11.72 17.19
C TYR A 340 -21.85 -12.18 15.75
N ALA A 341 -21.28 -13.32 15.37
CA ALA A 341 -21.43 -13.91 14.03
C ALA A 341 -22.93 -14.12 13.68
N ASP A 342 -23.74 -14.54 14.67
CA ASP A 342 -25.20 -14.70 14.54
C ASP A 342 -25.97 -13.38 14.31
N LYS A 343 -25.31 -12.23 14.54
CA LYS A 343 -25.83 -10.88 14.24
C LYS A 343 -25.20 -10.29 12.97
N GLY A 344 -24.52 -11.12 12.17
CA GLY A 344 -23.88 -10.74 10.91
C GLY A 344 -22.56 -10.01 11.08
N PHE A 345 -21.82 -10.23 12.19
CA PHE A 345 -20.50 -9.67 12.43
C PHE A 345 -19.36 -10.69 12.21
N ALA A 346 -19.63 -11.82 11.56
CA ALA A 346 -18.60 -12.78 11.16
C ALA A 346 -17.59 -12.13 10.20
N THR A 347 -16.31 -12.19 10.55
CA THR A 347 -15.23 -11.66 9.72
C THR A 347 -15.07 -12.48 8.44
N VAL A 348 -14.99 -11.83 7.29
CA VAL A 348 -14.84 -12.50 5.97
C VAL A 348 -13.57 -12.14 5.23
N SER A 349 -13.06 -10.91 5.42
CA SER A 349 -11.84 -10.41 4.77
C SER A 349 -11.21 -9.30 5.60
N THR A 350 -10.17 -8.67 5.07
CA THR A 350 -9.53 -7.50 5.66
C THR A 350 -9.56 -6.31 4.71
N ASN A 351 -9.25 -5.13 5.23
CA ASN A 351 -8.94 -3.94 4.43
C ASN A 351 -7.64 -4.13 3.61
N PRO A 352 -7.30 -3.20 2.70
CA PRO A 352 -6.13 -3.35 1.80
C PRO A 352 -4.78 -3.55 2.47
N CYS A 353 -4.59 -3.09 3.70
CA CYS A 353 -3.32 -3.22 4.44
C CYS A 353 -3.33 -4.36 5.48
N GLY A 354 -4.45 -5.06 5.65
CA GLY A 354 -4.56 -6.25 6.50
C GLY A 354 -4.73 -6.00 8.00
N GLU A 355 -4.73 -4.74 8.46
CA GLU A 355 -4.83 -4.42 9.90
C GLU A 355 -6.24 -4.44 10.45
N ILE A 356 -7.29 -4.52 9.61
CA ILE A 356 -8.68 -4.50 10.07
C ILE A 356 -9.48 -5.64 9.45
N PRO A 357 -9.59 -6.79 10.15
CA PRO A 357 -10.54 -7.83 9.80
C PRO A 357 -11.99 -7.34 10.01
N LEU A 358 -12.83 -7.50 9.00
CA LEU A 358 -14.19 -6.96 8.98
C LEU A 358 -15.22 -7.97 8.46
N CYS A 359 -16.44 -7.83 8.93
CA CYS A 359 -17.63 -8.47 8.33
C CYS A 359 -18.13 -7.65 7.11
N PRO A 360 -19.05 -8.20 6.30
CA PRO A 360 -19.63 -7.47 5.17
C PRO A 360 -20.32 -6.17 5.61
N TYR A 361 -20.06 -5.08 4.85
CA TYR A 361 -20.60 -3.72 5.04
C TYR A 361 -20.14 -3.02 6.32
N ASP A 362 -19.19 -3.59 7.06
CA ASP A 362 -18.57 -2.91 8.17
C ASP A 362 -17.39 -2.03 7.70
N SER A 363 -17.04 -1.07 8.53
CA SER A 363 -16.05 -0.05 8.18
C SER A 363 -15.28 0.43 9.41
N CYS A 364 -14.08 0.95 9.18
CA CYS A 364 -13.26 1.48 10.26
C CYS A 364 -12.73 2.88 9.93
N ARG A 365 -12.69 3.74 10.95
CA ARG A 365 -12.05 5.05 10.97
C ARG A 365 -10.78 4.92 11.77
N LEU A 366 -9.74 5.62 11.35
CA LEU A 366 -8.40 5.46 11.93
C LEU A 366 -7.93 6.73 12.62
N LEU A 367 -7.28 6.52 13.77
CA LEU A 367 -6.60 7.53 14.55
C LEU A 367 -5.32 6.93 15.11
N ALA A 368 -4.21 7.69 15.12
CA ALA A 368 -2.96 7.27 15.73
C ALA A 368 -2.60 8.15 16.93
N ILE A 369 -2.05 7.52 17.97
CA ILE A 369 -1.39 8.18 19.08
C ILE A 369 0.12 8.22 18.78
N ASN A 370 0.73 9.40 18.82
CA ASN A 370 2.14 9.62 18.55
C ASN A 370 2.95 9.32 19.82
N LEU A 371 3.47 8.09 19.93
CA LEU A 371 4.13 7.59 21.12
C LEU A 371 5.37 8.38 21.53
N TYR A 372 6.14 8.91 20.56
CA TYR A 372 7.32 9.73 20.86
C TYR A 372 6.99 10.94 21.73
N SER A 373 5.81 11.52 21.58
CA SER A 373 5.39 12.74 22.30
C SER A 373 5.12 12.53 23.78
N TYR A 374 5.14 11.30 24.25
CA TYR A 374 4.99 10.94 25.67
C TYR A 374 6.34 10.65 26.36
N VAL A 375 7.45 10.79 25.64
CA VAL A 375 8.79 10.64 26.24
C VAL A 375 9.24 12.00 26.77
N GLU A 376 9.39 12.10 28.07
CA GLU A 376 10.00 13.23 28.75
C GLU A 376 11.52 13.09 28.70
N ASN A 377 12.24 14.21 28.55
CA ASN A 377 13.71 14.26 28.45
C ASN A 377 14.28 13.24 27.42
N PRO A 378 13.78 13.21 26.18
CA PRO A 378 14.15 12.19 25.21
C PRO A 378 15.65 12.15 24.99
N PHE A 379 16.21 10.97 24.77
CA PHE A 379 17.64 10.73 24.48
C PHE A 379 18.61 11.12 25.60
N THR A 380 18.13 11.27 26.84
CA THR A 380 18.94 11.52 28.03
C THR A 380 18.87 10.36 29.01
N GLU A 381 19.73 10.36 30.04
CA GLU A 381 19.70 9.37 31.11
C GLU A 381 18.41 9.44 31.97
N ASN A 382 17.73 10.60 31.95
CA ASN A 382 16.47 10.82 32.64
C ASN A 382 15.24 10.66 31.73
N ALA A 383 15.41 10.00 30.58
CA ALA A 383 14.30 9.76 29.68
C ALA A 383 13.25 8.84 30.34
N ALA A 384 12.00 9.28 30.33
CA ALA A 384 10.90 8.53 30.95
C ALA A 384 9.62 8.65 30.11
N PHE A 385 8.82 7.59 30.11
CA PHE A 385 7.50 7.58 29.44
C PHE A 385 6.45 8.15 30.41
N ASN A 386 5.77 9.23 30.02
CA ASN A 386 4.69 9.82 30.79
C ASN A 386 3.39 9.02 30.65
N ALA A 387 3.26 7.97 31.47
CA ALA A 387 2.12 7.07 31.45
C ALA A 387 0.81 7.78 31.82
N GLY A 388 0.82 8.72 32.77
CA GLY A 388 -0.37 9.46 33.19
C GLY A 388 -0.97 10.28 32.05
N LEU A 389 -0.12 11.04 31.33
CA LEU A 389 -0.55 11.79 30.15
C LEU A 389 -1.02 10.87 29.02
N PHE A 390 -0.35 9.74 28.82
CA PHE A 390 -0.72 8.75 27.81
C PHE A 390 -2.11 8.17 28.07
N VAL A 391 -2.38 7.75 29.31
CA VAL A 391 -3.70 7.25 29.74
C VAL A 391 -4.80 8.30 29.53
N LYS A 392 -4.56 9.55 29.96
CA LYS A 392 -5.51 10.65 29.73
C LYS A 392 -5.83 10.78 28.23
N HIS A 393 -4.81 10.77 27.38
CA HIS A 393 -5.01 10.93 25.94
C HIS A 393 -5.60 9.67 25.27
N ALA A 394 -5.37 8.46 25.78
CA ALA A 394 -6.06 7.26 25.33
C ALA A 394 -7.58 7.36 25.53
N HIS A 395 -8.03 7.90 26.67
CA HIS A 395 -9.45 8.18 26.91
C HIS A 395 -10.02 9.23 25.96
N ILE A 396 -9.30 10.34 25.75
CA ILE A 396 -9.70 11.39 24.80
C ILE A 396 -9.77 10.82 23.38
N ALA A 397 -8.77 10.02 22.97
CA ALA A 397 -8.72 9.39 21.64
C ALA A 397 -9.95 8.50 21.38
N GLN A 398 -10.34 7.67 22.35
CA GLN A 398 -11.54 6.83 22.21
C GLN A 398 -12.82 7.66 22.15
N ARG A 399 -12.91 8.74 22.92
CA ARG A 399 -14.03 9.65 22.89
C ARG A 399 -14.16 10.36 21.54
N MET A 400 -13.05 10.94 21.04
CA MET A 400 -13.00 11.55 19.71
C MET A 400 -13.36 10.55 18.61
N MET A 401 -12.95 9.29 18.74
CA MET A 401 -13.28 8.26 17.76
C MET A 401 -14.79 7.92 17.76
N ASP A 402 -15.44 7.92 18.90
CA ASP A 402 -16.91 7.75 18.96
C ASP A 402 -17.64 8.96 18.33
N ASP A 403 -17.11 10.18 18.51
CA ASP A 403 -17.63 11.40 17.85
C ASP A 403 -17.44 11.34 16.32
N ILE A 404 -16.31 10.80 15.84
CA ILE A 404 -16.07 10.58 14.40
C ILE A 404 -17.06 9.57 13.81
N ILE A 405 -17.58 8.62 14.61
CA ILE A 405 -18.67 7.73 14.14
C ILE A 405 -19.95 8.52 13.93
N ASP A 406 -20.29 9.43 14.82
CA ASP A 406 -21.49 10.27 14.65
C ASP A 406 -21.35 11.20 13.43
N LEU A 407 -20.15 11.78 13.23
CA LEU A 407 -19.84 12.54 12.02
C LEU A 407 -19.93 11.66 10.76
N GLU A 408 -19.44 10.41 10.80
CA GLU A 408 -19.59 9.48 9.68
C GLU A 408 -21.06 9.19 9.35
N VAL A 409 -21.90 9.03 10.36
CA VAL A 409 -23.35 8.84 10.14
C VAL A 409 -23.94 10.06 9.41
N GLU A 410 -23.57 11.29 9.81
CA GLU A 410 -23.98 12.51 9.12
C GLU A 410 -23.48 12.53 7.66
N HIS A 411 -22.24 12.12 7.42
CA HIS A 411 -21.67 11.99 6.06
C HIS A 411 -22.42 10.95 5.21
N VAL A 412 -22.74 9.79 5.78
CA VAL A 412 -23.53 8.74 5.10
C VAL A 412 -24.95 9.23 4.75
N GLU A 413 -25.60 9.98 5.65
CA GLU A 413 -26.89 10.63 5.34
C GLU A 413 -26.75 11.64 4.17
N GLY A 414 -25.66 12.42 4.15
CA GLY A 414 -25.35 13.31 3.04
C GLY A 414 -25.15 12.56 1.72
N ILE A 415 -24.46 11.40 1.74
CA ILE A 415 -24.27 10.52 0.57
C ILE A 415 -25.63 9.99 0.09
N LEU A 416 -26.49 9.48 0.99
CA LEU A 416 -27.81 8.98 0.67
C LEU A 416 -28.72 10.07 0.10
N ALA A 417 -28.68 11.29 0.68
CA ALA A 417 -29.42 12.43 0.16
C ALA A 417 -28.95 12.81 -1.26
N LYS A 418 -27.62 12.80 -1.50
CA LYS A 418 -27.08 13.04 -2.84
C LYS A 418 -27.54 11.99 -3.85
N ILE A 419 -27.48 10.70 -3.51
CA ILE A 419 -27.96 9.60 -4.37
C ILE A 419 -29.45 9.77 -4.71
N ASN A 420 -30.27 10.09 -3.72
CA ASN A 420 -31.70 10.30 -3.93
C ASN A 420 -32.00 11.51 -4.86
N SER A 421 -31.13 12.53 -4.84
CA SER A 421 -31.29 13.73 -5.68
C SER A 421 -30.75 13.59 -7.10
N ASP A 422 -30.00 12.52 -7.40
CA ASP A 422 -29.47 12.27 -8.75
C ASP A 422 -30.60 12.02 -9.75
N PRO A 423 -30.51 12.55 -10.99
CA PRO A 423 -31.55 12.43 -11.99
C PRO A 423 -31.67 11.05 -12.65
N GLU A 424 -30.80 10.10 -12.24
CA GLU A 424 -30.81 8.74 -12.77
C GLU A 424 -32.05 7.95 -12.34
N GLU A 425 -32.37 6.88 -13.09
CA GLU A 425 -33.46 5.96 -12.74
C GLU A 425 -33.18 5.24 -11.41
N GLU A 426 -34.23 4.94 -10.64
CA GLU A 426 -34.12 4.28 -9.33
C GLU A 426 -33.39 2.92 -9.42
N GLU A 427 -33.56 2.18 -10.51
CA GLU A 427 -32.89 0.90 -10.71
C GLU A 427 -31.35 1.08 -10.82
N THR A 428 -30.88 2.13 -11.47
CA THR A 428 -29.46 2.48 -11.55
C THR A 428 -28.88 2.82 -10.18
N LYS A 429 -29.62 3.57 -9.37
CA LYS A 429 -29.21 4.00 -8.03
C LYS A 429 -29.31 2.90 -6.96
N ARG A 430 -30.08 1.87 -7.20
CA ARG A 430 -30.49 0.85 -6.22
C ARG A 430 -29.31 0.19 -5.49
N ILE A 431 -28.25 -0.18 -6.20
CA ILE A 431 -27.09 -0.89 -5.59
C ILE A 431 -26.32 0.07 -4.68
N GLU A 432 -26.02 1.30 -5.14
CA GLU A 432 -25.30 2.29 -4.33
C GLU A 432 -26.10 2.69 -3.09
N LYS A 433 -27.40 2.94 -3.23
CA LYS A 433 -28.28 3.27 -2.11
C LYS A 433 -28.28 2.15 -1.07
N LYS A 434 -28.50 0.91 -1.51
CA LYS A 434 -28.51 -0.26 -0.61
C LYS A 434 -27.19 -0.51 0.08
N LEU A 435 -26.09 -0.28 -0.61
CA LEU A 435 -24.73 -0.34 -0.04
C LEU A 435 -24.60 0.60 1.16
N TRP A 436 -24.92 1.90 0.99
CA TRP A 436 -24.79 2.89 2.05
C TRP A 436 -25.79 2.71 3.19
N GLU A 437 -27.00 2.21 2.90
CA GLU A 437 -27.95 1.80 3.94
C GLU A 437 -27.40 0.66 4.81
N ASN A 438 -26.77 -0.35 4.20
CA ASN A 438 -26.14 -1.46 4.92
C ASN A 438 -24.95 -0.98 5.77
N ILE A 439 -24.09 -0.12 5.20
CA ILE A 439 -22.95 0.46 5.94
C ILE A 439 -23.45 1.29 7.12
N ARG A 440 -24.47 2.15 6.93
CA ARG A 440 -25.10 2.92 8.00
C ARG A 440 -25.59 2.00 9.12
N LYS A 441 -26.32 0.94 8.76
CA LYS A 441 -26.82 -0.05 9.73
C LYS A 441 -25.68 -0.67 10.54
N LYS A 442 -24.62 -1.17 9.88
CA LYS A 442 -23.48 -1.80 10.56
C LYS A 442 -22.72 -0.79 11.45
N THR A 443 -22.51 0.43 10.94
CA THR A 443 -21.88 1.51 11.71
C THR A 443 -22.62 1.80 13.01
N LEU A 444 -23.95 1.89 12.98
CA LEU A 444 -24.78 2.15 14.17
C LEU A 444 -24.80 0.95 15.12
N GLN A 445 -24.91 -0.29 14.60
CA GLN A 445 -24.98 -1.49 15.42
C GLN A 445 -23.70 -1.80 16.19
N GLY A 446 -22.53 -1.61 15.58
CA GLY A 446 -21.24 -1.99 16.18
C GLY A 446 -20.42 -0.79 16.68
N ARG A 447 -20.56 0.39 16.10
CA ARG A 447 -19.78 1.59 16.41
C ARG A 447 -18.28 1.30 16.49
N ARG A 448 -17.74 0.63 15.46
CA ARG A 448 -16.34 0.21 15.40
C ARG A 448 -15.39 1.40 15.26
N THR A 449 -14.31 1.42 16.03
CA THR A 449 -13.22 2.40 15.97
C THR A 449 -11.89 1.71 15.66
N GLY A 450 -10.86 2.48 15.29
CA GLY A 450 -9.52 1.99 15.00
C GLY A 450 -8.46 2.93 15.57
N ILE A 451 -8.21 2.84 16.88
CA ILE A 451 -7.12 3.55 17.54
C ILE A 451 -5.86 2.71 17.41
N GLY A 452 -4.80 3.34 16.92
CA GLY A 452 -3.49 2.75 16.82
C GLY A 452 -2.41 3.70 17.31
N ILE A 453 -1.19 3.39 16.89
CA ILE A 453 0.00 4.16 17.28
C ILE A 453 0.81 4.57 16.05
N THR A 454 1.68 5.55 16.23
CA THR A 454 2.80 5.87 15.35
C THR A 454 4.02 6.19 16.22
N ALA A 455 5.21 6.19 15.63
CA ALA A 455 6.45 6.54 16.33
C ALA A 455 6.90 5.54 17.42
N GLU A 456 6.57 4.25 17.30
CA GLU A 456 7.00 3.28 18.31
C GLU A 456 8.52 3.14 18.37
N ALA A 457 9.18 3.04 17.21
CA ALA A 457 10.64 2.96 17.21
C ALA A 457 11.33 4.24 17.71
N ASP A 458 10.77 5.41 17.42
CA ASP A 458 11.29 6.67 17.95
C ASP A 458 11.08 6.81 19.47
N MET A 459 9.97 6.34 19.99
CA MET A 459 9.73 6.26 21.44
C MET A 459 10.78 5.37 22.10
N LEU A 460 11.00 4.16 21.56
CA LEU A 460 11.99 3.23 22.10
C LEU A 460 13.40 3.83 22.05
N ALA A 461 13.79 4.41 20.91
CA ALA A 461 15.08 5.08 20.75
C ALA A 461 15.26 6.24 21.74
N ALA A 462 14.23 7.07 21.95
CA ALA A 462 14.24 8.20 22.86
C ALA A 462 14.38 7.75 24.33
N LEU A 463 13.89 6.56 24.68
CA LEU A 463 14.03 5.93 26.00
C LEU A 463 15.34 5.14 26.15
N GLY A 464 16.22 5.15 25.15
CA GLY A 464 17.44 4.36 25.15
C GLY A 464 17.25 2.85 24.94
N LYS A 465 16.03 2.42 24.56
CA LYS A 465 15.68 1.01 24.29
C LYS A 465 15.86 0.70 22.82
N ARG A 466 16.80 -0.19 22.52
CA ARG A 466 17.10 -0.54 21.13
C ARG A 466 15.99 -1.44 20.54
N TYR A 467 15.37 -1.00 19.47
CA TYR A 467 14.39 -1.81 18.73
C TYR A 467 15.02 -3.15 18.30
N GLY A 468 14.28 -4.24 18.41
CA GLY A 468 14.76 -5.61 18.12
C GLY A 468 15.48 -6.28 19.30
N THR A 469 15.26 -5.80 20.52
CA THR A 469 15.68 -6.47 21.77
C THR A 469 14.47 -6.89 22.59
N THR A 470 14.67 -7.87 23.46
CA THR A 470 13.61 -8.33 24.38
C THR A 470 13.11 -7.20 25.28
N GLU A 471 14.01 -6.38 25.79
CA GLU A 471 13.65 -5.21 26.62
C GLU A 471 12.72 -4.24 25.89
N ALA A 472 13.04 -3.93 24.64
CA ALA A 472 12.20 -3.06 23.80
C ALA A 472 10.84 -3.72 23.52
N THR A 473 10.80 -5.02 23.26
CA THR A 473 9.57 -5.79 23.06
C THR A 473 8.69 -5.77 24.31
N ASP A 474 9.26 -6.05 25.48
CA ASP A 474 8.53 -6.04 26.75
C ASP A 474 7.93 -4.66 27.04
N PHE A 475 8.70 -3.59 26.81
CA PHE A 475 8.19 -2.22 27.00
C PHE A 475 7.07 -1.87 26.00
N ALA A 476 7.23 -2.24 24.72
CA ALA A 476 6.19 -2.07 23.70
C ALA A 476 4.89 -2.79 24.12
N VAL A 477 4.99 -4.03 24.63
CA VAL A 477 3.85 -4.80 25.15
C VAL A 477 3.17 -4.08 26.31
N GLU A 478 3.92 -3.51 27.25
CA GLU A 478 3.33 -2.77 28.39
C GLU A 478 2.57 -1.51 27.91
N VAL A 479 3.12 -0.78 26.92
CA VAL A 479 2.44 0.39 26.34
C VAL A 479 1.14 -0.02 25.64
N HIS A 480 1.17 -1.09 24.83
CA HIS A 480 -0.02 -1.59 24.14
C HIS A 480 -1.06 -2.19 25.09
N LYS A 481 -0.63 -2.87 26.15
CA LYS A 481 -1.50 -3.35 27.23
C LYS A 481 -2.22 -2.18 27.92
N MET A 482 -1.48 -1.14 28.26
CA MET A 482 -2.02 0.07 28.86
C MET A 482 -3.04 0.73 27.92
N LEU A 483 -2.68 0.87 26.64
CA LEU A 483 -3.59 1.40 25.62
C LEU A 483 -4.88 0.58 25.53
N ALA A 484 -4.78 -0.76 25.47
CA ALA A 484 -5.93 -1.66 25.35
C ALA A 484 -6.86 -1.51 26.58
N THR A 485 -6.29 -1.57 27.77
CA THR A 485 -7.06 -1.46 29.02
C THR A 485 -7.79 -0.13 29.11
N GLU A 486 -7.11 0.97 28.80
CA GLU A 486 -7.67 2.32 29.00
C GLU A 486 -8.65 2.73 27.90
N VAL A 487 -8.43 2.29 26.65
CA VAL A 487 -9.39 2.48 25.55
C VAL A 487 -10.69 1.71 25.82
N TYR A 488 -10.60 0.47 26.32
CA TYR A 488 -11.77 -0.32 26.71
C TYR A 488 -12.49 0.30 27.92
N ARG A 489 -11.77 0.81 28.91
CA ARG A 489 -12.33 1.54 30.05
C ARG A 489 -13.05 2.81 29.58
N SER A 490 -12.45 3.57 28.69
CA SER A 490 -13.09 4.75 28.08
C SER A 490 -14.39 4.37 27.36
N SER A 491 -14.40 3.27 26.59
CA SER A 491 -15.60 2.79 25.90
C SER A 491 -16.72 2.35 26.87
N VAL A 492 -16.36 1.77 28.02
CA VAL A 492 -17.33 1.48 29.11
C VAL A 492 -17.88 2.77 29.71
N ASN A 493 -17.04 3.78 29.95
CA ASN A 493 -17.49 5.08 30.45
C ASN A 493 -18.42 5.77 29.43
N LEU A 494 -18.05 5.77 28.14
CA LEU A 494 -18.93 6.27 27.09
C LEU A 494 -20.27 5.53 27.03
N ALA A 495 -20.30 4.25 27.33
CA ALA A 495 -21.57 3.50 27.39
C ALA A 495 -22.48 3.97 28.54
N LYS A 496 -21.92 4.42 29.66
CA LYS A 496 -22.68 5.01 30.78
C LYS A 496 -23.37 6.32 30.36
N ASP A 497 -22.66 7.14 29.56
CA ASP A 497 -23.09 8.48 29.18
C ASP A 497 -23.89 8.53 27.88
N ARG A 498 -23.55 7.67 26.91
CA ARG A 498 -24.03 7.70 25.52
C ARG A 498 -24.79 6.42 25.12
N GLY A 499 -24.89 5.43 26.02
CA GLY A 499 -25.46 4.11 25.74
C GLY A 499 -24.44 3.14 25.10
N ARG A 500 -24.62 1.87 25.38
CA ARG A 500 -23.82 0.78 24.81
C ARG A 500 -24.12 0.58 23.33
N PHE A 501 -23.23 -0.11 22.60
CA PHE A 501 -23.54 -0.50 21.23
C PHE A 501 -24.69 -1.51 21.20
N ASP A 502 -25.50 -1.45 20.14
CA ASP A 502 -26.85 -2.02 20.07
C ASP A 502 -26.94 -3.52 20.39
N ILE A 503 -25.97 -4.29 19.90
CA ILE A 503 -25.98 -5.76 20.03
C ILE A 503 -25.12 -6.31 21.16
N PHE A 504 -24.63 -5.46 22.08
CA PHE A 504 -23.76 -5.86 23.17
C PHE A 504 -24.36 -6.97 24.04
N ASP A 505 -23.61 -8.04 24.22
CA ASP A 505 -23.92 -9.19 25.08
C ASP A 505 -22.64 -9.77 25.68
N TYR A 506 -22.39 -9.53 26.97
CA TYR A 506 -21.18 -10.05 27.64
C TYR A 506 -21.09 -11.57 27.64
N GLU A 507 -22.21 -12.29 27.68
CA GLU A 507 -22.20 -13.77 27.72
C GLU A 507 -21.61 -14.35 26.42
N LYS A 508 -21.74 -13.66 25.29
CA LYS A 508 -21.11 -14.03 24.02
C LYS A 508 -19.59 -13.83 24.03
N GLU A 509 -19.13 -12.78 24.72
CA GLU A 509 -17.73 -12.36 24.72
C GLU A 509 -16.88 -12.99 25.83
N LYS A 510 -17.51 -13.45 26.92
CA LYS A 510 -16.81 -13.86 28.14
C LYS A 510 -15.69 -14.86 27.94
N ASN A 511 -15.75 -15.71 26.93
CA ASN A 511 -14.74 -16.74 26.61
C ASN A 511 -13.78 -16.30 25.49
N ASN A 512 -13.93 -15.11 24.92
CA ASN A 512 -13.01 -14.61 23.90
C ASN A 512 -11.62 -14.40 24.51
N PRO A 513 -10.53 -14.86 23.87
CA PRO A 513 -9.19 -14.78 24.45
C PRO A 513 -8.73 -13.35 24.73
N PHE A 514 -9.08 -12.39 23.88
CA PHE A 514 -8.76 -10.97 24.09
C PHE A 514 -9.46 -10.40 25.35
N ILE A 515 -10.74 -10.71 25.52
CA ILE A 515 -11.53 -10.31 26.71
C ILE A 515 -10.99 -10.97 27.98
N GLN A 516 -10.55 -12.22 27.90
CA GLN A 516 -9.91 -12.91 29.04
C GLN A 516 -8.57 -12.27 29.43
N ARG A 517 -7.77 -11.81 28.47
CA ARG A 517 -6.54 -11.06 28.76
C ARG A 517 -6.84 -9.71 29.43
N LEU A 518 -7.84 -8.97 28.95
CA LEU A 518 -8.30 -7.73 29.63
C LEU A 518 -8.75 -8.01 31.06
N LYS A 519 -9.49 -9.11 31.28
CA LYS A 519 -9.91 -9.53 32.63
C LYS A 519 -8.72 -9.81 33.55
N SER A 520 -7.69 -10.46 33.02
CA SER A 520 -6.47 -10.76 33.78
C SER A 520 -5.67 -9.47 34.09
N ALA A 521 -5.70 -8.49 33.21
CA ALA A 521 -5.01 -7.20 33.38
C ALA A 521 -5.76 -6.27 34.31
N ASP A 522 -7.09 -6.19 34.19
CA ASP A 522 -7.95 -5.32 35.00
C ASP A 522 -9.32 -6.00 35.25
N PRO A 523 -9.48 -6.75 36.33
CA PRO A 523 -10.75 -7.38 36.67
C PRO A 523 -11.90 -6.36 36.87
N SER A 524 -11.57 -5.16 37.38
CA SER A 524 -12.59 -4.12 37.63
C SER A 524 -13.21 -3.58 36.34
N LEU A 525 -12.41 -3.48 35.28
CA LEU A 525 -12.90 -3.11 33.93
C LEU A 525 -14.00 -4.08 33.47
N ILE A 526 -13.79 -5.38 33.68
CA ILE A 526 -14.74 -6.40 33.24
C ILE A 526 -16.03 -6.38 34.07
N GLU A 527 -15.94 -6.11 35.36
CA GLU A 527 -17.17 -5.96 36.18
C GLU A 527 -17.97 -4.72 35.76
N ASP A 528 -17.30 -3.61 35.47
CA ASP A 528 -17.96 -2.42 34.91
C ASP A 528 -18.57 -2.69 33.53
N MET A 529 -17.85 -3.42 32.66
CA MET A 529 -18.34 -3.81 31.34
C MET A 529 -19.57 -4.73 31.39
N LYS A 530 -19.60 -5.67 32.34
CA LYS A 530 -20.79 -6.50 32.57
C LYS A 530 -22.02 -5.65 32.94
N LYS A 531 -21.79 -4.69 33.81
CA LYS A 531 -22.86 -3.84 34.35
C LYS A 531 -23.39 -2.84 33.32
N HIS A 532 -22.50 -2.18 32.59
CA HIS A 532 -22.85 -1.01 31.78
C HIS A 532 -22.75 -1.28 30.27
N GLY A 533 -22.10 -2.38 29.88
CA GLY A 533 -21.69 -2.60 28.49
C GLY A 533 -20.49 -1.74 28.09
N ARG A 534 -20.22 -1.66 26.81
CA ARG A 534 -19.31 -0.69 26.21
C ARG A 534 -19.90 -0.08 24.95
N ARG A 535 -19.39 1.08 24.55
CA ARG A 535 -19.94 1.89 23.44
C ARG A 535 -19.56 1.34 22.05
N ASN A 536 -18.44 0.61 21.94
CA ASN A 536 -17.81 0.25 20.67
C ASN A 536 -17.48 -1.25 20.63
N ILE A 537 -17.75 -1.95 19.52
CA ILE A 537 -17.59 -3.41 19.38
C ILE A 537 -16.13 -3.86 19.34
N ALA A 538 -15.24 -3.07 18.67
CA ALA A 538 -13.80 -3.27 18.61
C ALA A 538 -13.12 -1.92 18.39
N MET A 539 -11.88 -1.75 18.87
CA MET A 539 -11.32 -0.42 19.04
C MET A 539 -9.87 -0.23 18.65
N LEU A 540 -9.05 -1.28 18.62
CA LEU A 540 -7.59 -1.17 18.53
C LEU A 540 -7.05 -1.77 17.24
N THR A 541 -6.16 -1.04 16.54
CA THR A 541 -5.51 -1.52 15.33
C THR A 541 -4.15 -0.84 15.14
N VAL A 542 -3.20 -1.50 14.51
CA VAL A 542 -1.94 -0.86 14.13
C VAL A 542 -1.89 -0.71 12.61
N ALA A 543 -2.26 0.48 12.15
CA ALA A 543 -2.23 0.85 10.75
C ALA A 543 -0.82 1.23 10.26
N PRO A 544 -0.54 1.21 8.95
CA PRO A 544 0.79 1.56 8.42
C PRO A 544 1.23 3.00 8.71
N THR A 545 0.32 3.93 8.92
CA THR A 545 0.55 5.38 9.18
C THR A 545 1.51 6.10 8.23
N GLY A 546 1.71 5.60 6.99
CA GLY A 546 2.76 6.07 6.09
C GLY A 546 2.78 7.58 5.80
N SER A 547 1.62 8.20 5.49
CA SER A 547 1.55 9.66 5.28
C SER A 547 1.39 10.44 6.60
N VAL A 548 0.88 9.81 7.64
CA VAL A 548 0.77 10.40 8.98
C VAL A 548 2.17 10.57 9.59
N SER A 549 3.01 9.54 9.51
CA SER A 549 4.39 9.59 10.03
C SER A 549 5.24 10.68 9.37
N ILE A 550 4.99 10.99 8.10
CA ILE A 550 5.62 12.12 7.42
C ILE A 550 5.19 13.45 8.07
N CYS A 551 3.89 13.62 8.37
CA CYS A 551 3.39 14.84 9.04
C CYS A 551 3.81 14.92 10.52
N THR A 552 3.92 13.80 11.22
CA THR A 552 4.45 13.76 12.61
C THR A 552 5.98 13.82 12.66
N GLN A 553 6.63 13.65 11.51
CA GLN A 553 8.10 13.58 11.38
C GLN A 553 8.69 12.49 12.31
N THR A 554 8.11 11.29 12.26
CA THR A 554 8.45 10.13 13.10
C THR A 554 8.46 8.83 12.27
N THR A 555 8.82 7.71 12.92
CA THR A 555 8.67 6.36 12.36
C THR A 555 7.18 5.98 12.22
N SER A 556 6.89 5.07 11.30
CA SER A 556 5.52 4.65 10.95
C SER A 556 5.05 3.49 11.80
N GLY A 557 3.88 3.62 12.46
CA GLY A 557 3.26 2.54 13.21
C GLY A 557 4.23 1.83 14.16
N ILE A 558 4.26 0.50 14.09
CA ILE A 558 5.18 -0.38 14.84
C ILE A 558 6.53 -0.57 14.13
N GLU A 559 6.72 0.03 12.94
CA GLU A 559 7.91 -0.22 12.14
C GLU A 559 9.17 0.42 12.75
N PRO A 560 10.33 -0.23 12.62
CA PRO A 560 11.62 0.39 12.94
C PRO A 560 11.92 1.55 12.00
N VAL A 561 12.90 2.37 12.34
CA VAL A 561 13.40 3.38 11.40
C VAL A 561 13.94 2.68 10.15
N PHE A 562 13.57 3.19 8.98
CA PHE A 562 14.09 2.60 7.73
C PHE A 562 15.60 2.83 7.61
N LEU A 563 16.03 4.09 7.61
CA LEU A 563 17.43 4.51 7.68
C LEU A 563 17.50 5.81 8.48
N PRO A 564 18.44 5.95 9.43
CA PRO A 564 18.68 7.21 10.14
C PRO A 564 19.14 8.33 9.21
N THR A 565 19.82 7.94 8.12
CA THR A 565 20.36 8.85 7.11
C THR A 565 20.33 8.19 5.73
N TYR A 566 20.03 8.98 4.70
CA TYR A 566 20.09 8.52 3.31
C TYR A 566 20.41 9.69 2.38
N LYS A 567 20.89 9.40 1.17
CA LYS A 567 21.14 10.42 0.16
C LYS A 567 19.95 10.57 -0.77
N ARG A 568 19.65 11.81 -1.09
CA ARG A 568 18.66 12.15 -2.11
C ARG A 568 19.35 12.85 -3.26
N ARG A 569 18.91 12.55 -4.48
CA ARG A 569 19.38 13.20 -5.70
C ARG A 569 18.27 14.07 -6.27
N ARG A 570 18.62 15.30 -6.62
CA ARG A 570 17.73 16.15 -7.42
C ARG A 570 18.49 16.67 -8.65
N LYS A 571 17.77 16.76 -9.77
CA LYS A 571 18.30 17.38 -10.97
C LYS A 571 18.39 18.90 -10.74
N VAL A 572 19.53 19.49 -11.06
CA VAL A 572 19.75 20.93 -10.96
C VAL A 572 19.16 21.60 -12.21
N ASN A 573 18.28 22.58 -12.03
CA ASN A 573 17.73 23.33 -13.12
C ASN A 573 18.61 24.57 -13.43
N PRO A 574 18.60 25.11 -14.67
CA PRO A 574 19.44 26.25 -15.04
C PRO A 574 19.23 27.53 -14.23
N ASN A 575 18.09 27.64 -13.52
CA ASN A 575 17.73 28.79 -12.68
C ASN A 575 17.99 28.58 -11.18
N ASP A 576 18.44 27.41 -10.77
CA ASP A 576 18.74 27.11 -9.37
C ASP A 576 20.01 27.91 -8.98
N ARG A 577 19.90 28.73 -7.92
CA ARG A 577 21.02 29.51 -7.37
C ARG A 577 21.55 28.84 -6.10
N ASN A 578 22.86 28.89 -5.89
CA ASN A 578 23.53 28.35 -4.69
C ASN A 578 23.40 26.83 -4.53
N VAL A 579 23.53 26.08 -5.64
CA VAL A 579 23.44 24.63 -5.65
C VAL A 579 24.81 24.03 -5.86
N ASN A 580 25.18 23.04 -5.04
CA ASN A 580 26.41 22.25 -5.21
C ASN A 580 26.16 21.12 -6.21
N ILE A 581 26.75 21.21 -7.41
CA ILE A 581 26.69 20.11 -8.37
C ILE A 581 27.60 18.99 -7.87
N SER A 582 26.97 17.88 -7.46
CA SER A 582 27.70 16.71 -6.94
C SER A 582 28.27 15.85 -8.06
N PHE A 583 27.56 15.74 -9.17
CA PHE A 583 28.03 15.05 -10.38
C PHE A 583 27.20 15.47 -11.60
N VAL A 584 27.74 15.20 -12.76
CA VAL A 584 27.04 15.31 -14.06
C VAL A 584 26.89 13.89 -14.59
N ASP A 585 25.68 13.50 -14.97
CA ASP A 585 25.43 12.16 -15.49
C ASP A 585 25.92 12.02 -16.95
N ASP A 586 25.85 10.80 -17.48
CA ASP A 586 26.34 10.47 -18.83
C ASP A 586 25.58 11.21 -19.95
N ILE A 587 24.44 11.81 -19.64
CA ILE A 587 23.63 12.61 -20.59
C ILE A 587 23.83 14.11 -20.42
N GLY A 588 24.69 14.54 -19.50
CA GLY A 588 25.05 15.94 -19.30
C GLY A 588 24.17 16.70 -18.31
N ASP A 589 23.27 16.01 -17.61
CA ASP A 589 22.46 16.63 -16.56
C ASP A 589 23.25 16.77 -15.26
N SER A 590 23.18 17.96 -14.67
CA SER A 590 23.79 18.23 -13.38
C SER A 590 22.87 17.79 -12.25
N TRP A 591 23.44 17.09 -11.28
CA TRP A 591 22.73 16.58 -10.10
C TRP A 591 23.35 17.09 -8.82
N GLU A 592 22.50 17.49 -7.90
CA GLU A 592 22.86 17.72 -6.50
C GLU A 592 22.50 16.47 -5.70
N GLU A 593 23.46 15.96 -4.95
CA GLU A 593 23.26 14.89 -3.96
C GLU A 593 23.40 15.50 -2.58
N TYR A 594 22.39 15.33 -1.75
CA TYR A 594 22.39 15.85 -0.38
C TYR A 594 21.91 14.80 0.61
N ASN A 595 22.40 14.92 1.84
CA ASN A 595 22.02 14.04 2.92
C ASN A 595 20.62 14.38 3.44
N VAL A 596 19.82 13.37 3.67
CA VAL A 596 18.52 13.47 4.35
C VAL A 596 18.59 12.64 5.63
N PHE A 597 18.17 13.24 6.72
CA PHE A 597 18.22 12.64 8.04
C PHE A 597 16.80 12.37 8.55
N HIS A 598 16.65 11.28 9.28
CA HIS A 598 15.42 11.03 10.02
C HIS A 598 15.20 12.15 11.06
N PRO A 599 14.00 12.76 11.13
CA PRO A 599 13.80 13.95 11.97
C PRO A 599 14.18 13.77 13.46
N LYS A 600 13.89 12.60 14.05
CA LYS A 600 14.24 12.35 15.46
C LYS A 600 15.72 12.04 15.66
N PHE A 601 16.43 11.61 14.61
CA PHE A 601 17.89 11.56 14.65
C PHE A 601 18.51 12.96 14.66
N LEU A 602 17.94 13.95 13.95
CA LEU A 602 18.35 15.34 14.04
C LEU A 602 18.19 15.90 15.46
N VAL A 603 17.03 15.63 16.10
CA VAL A 603 16.80 16.02 17.51
C VAL A 603 17.85 15.40 18.43
N TRP A 604 18.22 14.13 18.21
CA TRP A 604 19.28 13.48 18.98
C TRP A 604 20.63 14.17 18.76
N LEU A 605 20.98 14.57 17.55
CA LEU A 605 22.23 15.29 17.24
C LEU A 605 22.28 16.63 17.97
N GLU A 606 21.22 17.44 17.92
CA GLU A 606 21.11 18.73 18.62
C GLU A 606 21.29 18.56 20.12
N LEU A 607 20.61 17.58 20.74
CA LEU A 607 20.74 17.29 22.17
C LEU A 607 22.14 16.82 22.58
N LYS A 608 22.91 16.26 21.64
CA LYS A 608 24.32 15.89 21.86
C LYS A 608 25.31 17.01 21.52
N GLY A 609 24.80 18.22 21.19
CA GLY A 609 25.60 19.42 20.94
C GLY A 609 26.21 19.52 19.55
N TYR A 610 25.71 18.75 18.57
CA TYR A 610 26.14 18.87 17.17
C TYR A 610 25.35 20.01 16.49
N ASP A 611 26.04 20.82 15.67
CA ASP A 611 25.38 21.74 14.75
C ASP A 611 24.80 20.94 13.57
N VAL A 612 23.48 20.85 13.52
CA VAL A 612 22.78 20.08 12.47
C VAL A 612 23.11 20.62 11.09
N LYS A 613 23.31 21.94 10.92
CA LYS A 613 23.61 22.52 9.60
C LYS A 613 24.97 22.07 9.09
N GLU A 614 25.97 21.98 9.98
CA GLU A 614 27.28 21.46 9.63
C GLU A 614 27.24 19.96 9.33
N VAL A 615 26.46 19.19 10.11
CA VAL A 615 26.33 17.73 9.95
C VAL A 615 25.70 17.35 8.60
N LEU A 616 24.84 18.20 8.04
CA LEU A 616 24.25 17.95 6.71
C LEU A 616 25.31 17.83 5.61
N ASP A 617 26.43 18.53 5.76
CA ASP A 617 27.54 18.58 4.80
C ASP A 617 28.70 17.60 5.14
N TYR A 618 28.55 16.81 6.20
CA TYR A 618 29.59 15.85 6.60
C TYR A 618 29.78 14.74 5.56
N PRO A 619 31.03 14.25 5.40
CA PRO A 619 31.30 13.03 4.64
C PRO A 619 30.56 11.81 5.20
N ASP A 620 30.23 10.86 4.34
CA ASP A 620 29.50 9.64 4.72
C ASP A 620 30.11 8.89 5.91
N GLU A 621 31.45 8.81 5.98
CA GLU A 621 32.16 8.12 7.08
C GLU A 621 31.92 8.80 8.44
N ASP A 622 31.85 10.13 8.46
CA ASP A 622 31.59 10.90 9.67
C ASP A 622 30.12 10.75 10.10
N ILE A 623 29.20 10.82 9.14
CA ILE A 623 27.79 10.54 9.39
C ILE A 623 27.61 9.12 9.97
N GLN A 624 28.25 8.11 9.37
CA GLN A 624 28.20 6.73 9.89
C GLN A 624 28.82 6.58 11.28
N ARG A 625 29.82 7.41 11.63
CA ARG A 625 30.32 7.47 13.02
C ARG A 625 29.28 8.00 13.99
N LEU A 626 28.50 9.02 13.58
CA LEU A 626 27.41 9.56 14.40
C LEU A 626 26.28 8.52 14.55
N VAL A 627 25.88 7.86 13.46
CA VAL A 627 24.88 6.78 13.50
C VAL A 627 25.29 5.68 14.47
N ARG A 628 26.57 5.25 14.47
CA ARG A 628 27.09 4.22 15.40
C ARG A 628 27.00 4.62 16.88
N LYS A 629 26.97 5.91 17.19
CA LYS A 629 26.82 6.43 18.57
C LYS A 629 25.34 6.63 18.96
N SER A 630 24.42 6.60 18.00
CA SER A 630 23.02 6.90 18.22
C SER A 630 22.23 5.69 18.70
N PRO A 631 21.07 5.90 19.32
CA PRO A 631 20.16 4.82 19.70
C PRO A 631 19.55 4.08 18.50
N TYR A 632 19.73 4.59 17.27
CA TYR A 632 19.30 3.96 16.03
C TYR A 632 20.29 2.95 15.46
N PHE A 633 21.50 2.84 16.08
CA PHE A 633 22.51 1.89 15.62
C PHE A 633 22.04 0.44 15.80
N LYS A 634 22.08 -0.35 14.72
CA LYS A 634 21.55 -1.72 14.67
C LYS A 634 20.07 -1.84 15.06
N ALA A 635 19.29 -0.78 14.81
CA ALA A 635 17.86 -0.72 15.05
C ALA A 635 17.09 -0.31 13.79
N THR A 636 17.71 -0.40 12.60
CA THR A 636 17.07 -0.11 11.32
C THR A 636 16.32 -1.32 10.77
N SER A 637 15.43 -1.08 9.81
CA SER A 637 14.67 -2.15 9.16
C SER A 637 15.52 -3.28 8.56
N ASN A 638 16.78 -2.98 8.19
CA ASN A 638 17.69 -3.94 7.59
C ASN A 638 18.62 -4.61 8.62
N ASP A 639 18.76 -4.04 9.81
CA ASP A 639 19.66 -4.54 10.85
C ASP A 639 18.99 -5.50 11.84
N ILE A 640 17.67 -5.36 12.02
CA ILE A 640 16.93 -6.10 13.03
C ILE A 640 16.77 -7.56 12.62
N ASP A 641 17.07 -8.46 13.58
CA ASP A 641 16.77 -9.87 13.41
C ASP A 641 15.26 -10.06 13.15
N TRP A 642 14.93 -10.77 12.08
CA TRP A 642 13.56 -11.00 11.67
C TRP A 642 12.73 -11.76 12.74
N MET A 643 13.38 -12.65 13.53
CA MET A 643 12.71 -13.37 14.60
C MET A 643 12.28 -12.42 15.73
N GLU A 644 13.15 -11.48 16.11
CA GLU A 644 12.80 -10.47 17.14
C GLU A 644 11.65 -9.56 16.66
N LYS A 645 11.63 -9.22 15.38
CA LYS A 645 10.49 -8.46 14.80
C LYS A 645 9.19 -9.28 14.86
N VAL A 646 9.22 -10.55 14.51
CA VAL A 646 8.05 -11.45 14.59
C VAL A 646 7.58 -11.62 16.05
N ARG A 647 8.51 -11.80 17.00
CA ARG A 647 8.20 -11.88 18.44
C ARG A 647 7.51 -10.62 18.94
N MET A 648 8.03 -9.46 18.63
CA MET A 648 7.42 -8.18 19.00
C MET A 648 6.00 -8.08 18.43
N GLN A 649 5.81 -8.35 17.13
CA GLN A 649 4.49 -8.34 16.51
C GLN A 649 3.52 -9.30 17.20
N GLY A 650 3.91 -10.54 17.43
CA GLY A 650 3.07 -11.54 18.09
C GLY A 650 2.73 -11.19 19.54
N ALA A 651 3.68 -10.61 20.26
CA ALA A 651 3.47 -10.19 21.65
C ALA A 651 2.53 -8.98 21.73
N VAL A 652 2.72 -7.97 20.87
CA VAL A 652 1.85 -6.79 20.77
C VAL A 652 0.46 -7.16 20.24
N GLN A 653 0.34 -8.11 19.30
CA GLN A 653 -0.95 -8.56 18.75
C GLN A 653 -1.92 -9.04 19.84
N LYS A 654 -1.44 -9.54 20.94
CA LYS A 654 -2.28 -9.95 22.08
C LYS A 654 -3.07 -8.79 22.70
N TRP A 655 -2.65 -7.55 22.48
CA TRP A 655 -3.25 -6.34 22.99
C TRP A 655 -3.90 -5.47 21.89
N VAL A 656 -4.08 -6.03 20.70
CA VAL A 656 -4.75 -5.39 19.56
C VAL A 656 -5.91 -6.28 19.12
N ASP A 657 -7.14 -5.82 19.29
CA ASP A 657 -8.35 -6.62 19.00
C ASP A 657 -8.59 -6.80 17.49
N HIS A 658 -8.22 -5.82 16.65
CA HIS A 658 -8.14 -6.03 15.21
C HIS A 658 -6.84 -6.73 14.82
N SER A 659 -6.03 -6.15 13.93
CA SER A 659 -4.76 -6.72 13.48
C SER A 659 -3.68 -5.65 13.41
N ILE A 660 -2.50 -6.06 12.98
CA ILE A 660 -1.31 -5.22 12.83
C ILE A 660 -0.86 -5.28 11.37
N SER A 661 -0.71 -4.12 10.73
CA SER A 661 -0.04 -4.01 9.44
C SER A 661 1.47 -3.86 9.67
N VAL A 662 2.22 -4.85 9.24
CA VAL A 662 3.68 -4.86 9.37
C VAL A 662 4.32 -5.58 8.19
N THR A 663 5.51 -5.11 7.82
CA THR A 663 6.32 -5.75 6.78
C THR A 663 7.67 -6.19 7.35
N VAL A 664 8.00 -7.46 7.21
CA VAL A 664 9.34 -7.96 7.53
C VAL A 664 10.24 -7.70 6.30
N ASN A 665 11.18 -6.78 6.46
CA ASN A 665 12.17 -6.49 5.43
C ASN A 665 13.28 -7.54 5.49
N LEU A 666 13.63 -8.10 4.34
CA LEU A 666 14.68 -9.11 4.19
C LEU A 666 15.71 -8.62 3.19
N PRO A 667 16.99 -8.92 3.41
CA PRO A 667 18.06 -8.57 2.48
C PRO A 667 17.87 -9.25 1.12
N LYS A 668 18.53 -8.73 0.08
CA LYS A 668 18.44 -9.27 -1.29
C LYS A 668 18.85 -10.74 -1.38
N GLU A 669 19.79 -11.16 -0.55
CA GLU A 669 20.35 -12.52 -0.47
C GLU A 669 19.46 -13.49 0.30
N ALA A 670 18.35 -13.04 0.88
CA ALA A 670 17.44 -13.89 1.63
C ALA A 670 16.94 -15.07 0.77
N THR A 671 16.99 -16.27 1.33
CA THR A 671 16.55 -17.50 0.68
C THR A 671 15.05 -17.72 0.83
N GLU A 672 14.48 -18.60 0.01
CA GLU A 672 13.09 -19.05 0.15
C GLU A 672 12.87 -19.74 1.51
N GLU A 673 13.87 -20.49 1.99
CA GLU A 673 13.82 -21.15 3.30
C GLU A 673 13.69 -20.12 4.44
N LEU A 674 14.44 -19.01 4.39
CA LEU A 674 14.30 -17.94 5.38
C LEU A 674 12.88 -17.34 5.36
N VAL A 675 12.31 -17.12 4.18
CA VAL A 675 10.92 -16.64 4.05
C VAL A 675 9.93 -17.61 4.65
N SER A 676 10.12 -18.92 4.41
CA SER A 676 9.30 -19.98 5.03
C SER A 676 9.38 -19.94 6.56
N ASN A 677 10.60 -19.79 7.10
CA ASN A 677 10.83 -19.72 8.54
C ASN A 677 10.17 -18.50 9.18
N VAL A 678 10.23 -17.32 8.53
CA VAL A 678 9.55 -16.09 8.98
C VAL A 678 8.04 -16.30 9.09
N TYR A 679 7.43 -16.89 8.07
CA TYR A 679 5.98 -17.13 8.09
C TYR A 679 5.58 -18.21 9.10
N GLN A 680 6.35 -19.30 9.26
CA GLN A 680 6.07 -20.30 10.28
C GLN A 680 6.19 -19.74 11.70
N ALA A 681 7.24 -18.96 11.96
CA ALA A 681 7.41 -18.27 13.24
C ALA A 681 6.25 -17.30 13.53
N ALA A 682 5.75 -16.55 12.53
CA ALA A 682 4.62 -15.67 12.71
C ALA A 682 3.34 -16.42 13.13
N TRP A 683 3.08 -17.58 12.54
CA TRP A 683 1.99 -18.46 12.97
C TRP A 683 2.18 -18.94 14.42
N GLU A 684 3.37 -19.45 14.76
CA GLU A 684 3.69 -19.99 16.10
C GLU A 684 3.61 -18.89 17.19
N HIS A 685 3.92 -17.63 16.86
CA HIS A 685 3.84 -16.51 17.79
C HIS A 685 2.45 -15.85 17.84
N GLY A 686 1.46 -16.35 17.07
CA GLY A 686 0.07 -15.88 17.11
C GLY A 686 -0.14 -14.54 16.41
N CYS A 687 0.64 -14.22 15.41
CA CYS A 687 0.36 -13.11 14.51
C CYS A 687 -0.94 -13.36 13.73
N LYS A 688 -1.73 -12.34 13.45
CA LYS A 688 -2.95 -12.44 12.62
C LYS A 688 -2.68 -12.34 11.12
N GLY A 689 -1.60 -11.69 10.75
CA GLY A 689 -1.15 -11.56 9.36
C GLY A 689 0.31 -11.18 9.28
N MET A 690 0.91 -11.42 8.11
CA MET A 690 2.30 -11.12 7.85
C MET A 690 2.51 -10.85 6.36
N THR A 691 3.33 -9.84 6.08
CA THR A 691 3.86 -9.56 4.74
C THR A 691 5.38 -9.47 4.82
N ILE A 692 6.06 -9.95 3.80
CA ILE A 692 7.50 -9.78 3.67
C ILE A 692 7.83 -8.85 2.49
N TYR A 693 8.96 -8.19 2.57
CA TYR A 693 9.57 -7.47 1.47
C TYR A 693 11.04 -7.85 1.39
N ARG A 694 11.44 -8.53 0.32
CA ARG A 694 12.85 -8.80 0.03
C ARG A 694 13.39 -7.68 -0.85
N ASP A 695 14.54 -7.14 -0.50
CA ASP A 695 15.16 -6.06 -1.28
C ASP A 695 15.35 -6.47 -2.75
N GLY A 696 14.94 -5.60 -3.66
CA GLY A 696 14.94 -5.87 -5.10
C GLY A 696 13.81 -6.77 -5.63
N SER A 697 12.85 -7.22 -4.80
CA SER A 697 11.69 -8.00 -5.26
C SER A 697 10.67 -7.17 -6.03
N ARG A 698 10.64 -5.86 -5.83
CA ARG A 698 9.84 -4.89 -6.61
C ARG A 698 10.73 -3.74 -7.09
N SER A 699 10.57 -3.31 -8.34
CA SER A 699 11.25 -2.13 -8.85
C SER A 699 10.61 -0.85 -8.29
N GLY A 700 11.41 0.04 -7.71
CA GLY A 700 11.07 1.46 -7.55
C GLY A 700 10.57 1.94 -6.20
N VAL A 701 10.77 1.23 -5.06
CA VAL A 701 10.19 1.72 -3.80
C VAL A 701 11.20 2.43 -2.90
N LEU A 702 12.43 2.05 -2.80
CA LEU A 702 13.51 2.80 -2.10
C LEU A 702 14.87 2.23 -2.53
N VAL A 703 15.85 3.09 -2.77
CA VAL A 703 17.22 2.68 -3.10
C VAL A 703 18.07 2.92 -1.87
N SER A 704 18.54 1.85 -1.23
CA SER A 704 19.56 1.96 -0.19
C SER A 704 20.91 2.30 -0.84
N ASN A 705 21.62 3.28 -0.26
CA ASN A 705 22.96 3.64 -0.68
C ASN A 705 23.99 2.62 -0.15
N SER A 706 23.90 1.37 -0.54
CA SER A 706 25.08 0.53 -0.45
C SER A 706 25.99 0.88 -1.65
N LYS A 707 27.12 1.51 -1.40
CA LYS A 707 28.21 1.60 -2.35
C LYS A 707 28.64 0.18 -2.71
N ASN A 708 28.15 -0.30 -3.83
CA ASN A 708 28.75 -1.31 -4.70
C ASN A 708 28.07 -1.20 -6.05
N ASP A 709 28.26 -0.07 -6.71
CA ASP A 709 28.17 0.05 -8.16
C ASP A 709 29.42 0.80 -8.64
N GLU A 710 30.56 0.18 -8.46
CA GLU A 710 31.56 0.23 -9.49
C GLU A 710 30.90 -0.40 -10.71
N SER A 711 30.91 0.28 -11.82
CA SER A 711 30.34 -0.12 -13.09
C SER A 711 30.91 -1.47 -13.54
N GLU A 712 30.46 -2.54 -12.92
CA GLU A 712 30.63 -3.87 -13.49
C GLU A 712 29.80 -3.95 -14.76
N PHE A 713 30.46 -4.23 -15.84
CA PHE A 713 29.88 -4.52 -17.14
C PHE A 713 28.90 -5.68 -16.98
N LYS A 714 27.60 -5.38 -16.83
CA LYS A 714 26.57 -6.41 -16.63
C LYS A 714 26.34 -7.15 -17.93
N GLU A 715 26.88 -8.36 -18.06
CA GLU A 715 26.53 -9.27 -19.15
C GLU A 715 25.03 -9.59 -19.08
N THR A 716 24.28 -9.15 -20.11
CA THR A 716 22.85 -9.45 -20.20
C THR A 716 22.63 -10.70 -21.05
N ARG A 717 21.87 -11.67 -20.55
CA ARG A 717 21.40 -12.81 -21.35
C ARG A 717 20.16 -12.39 -22.12
N ALA A 718 20.19 -12.59 -23.44
CA ALA A 718 19.01 -12.37 -24.28
C ALA A 718 17.84 -13.27 -23.82
N PRO A 719 16.62 -12.75 -23.75
CA PRO A 719 15.43 -13.56 -23.47
C PRO A 719 15.32 -14.73 -24.44
N SER A 720 14.82 -15.88 -23.96
CA SER A 720 14.65 -17.06 -24.81
C SER A 720 13.69 -16.74 -25.96
N ARG A 721 14.14 -16.96 -27.19
CA ARG A 721 13.34 -16.74 -28.39
C ARG A 721 12.28 -17.83 -28.54
N PRO A 722 10.98 -17.51 -28.60
CA PRO A 722 9.93 -18.47 -28.97
C PRO A 722 10.15 -19.06 -30.39
N LYS A 723 9.65 -20.25 -30.62
CA LYS A 723 9.73 -20.89 -31.96
C LYS A 723 9.11 -20.01 -33.06
N ARG A 724 8.11 -19.18 -32.71
CA ARG A 724 7.35 -18.29 -33.61
C ARG A 724 7.20 -16.93 -32.95
N LEU A 725 7.55 -15.85 -33.65
CA LEU A 725 7.39 -14.44 -33.20
C LEU A 725 6.38 -13.75 -34.12
N LYS A 726 5.53 -12.88 -33.54
CA LYS A 726 4.76 -11.90 -34.32
C LYS A 726 5.72 -11.02 -35.10
N ALA A 727 5.37 -10.60 -36.30
CA ALA A 727 6.23 -9.75 -37.09
C ALA A 727 5.44 -8.72 -37.90
N ASP A 728 6.00 -7.52 -37.99
CA ASP A 728 5.53 -6.48 -38.91
C ASP A 728 6.41 -6.44 -40.16
N VAL A 729 5.81 -6.04 -41.30
CA VAL A 729 6.47 -5.85 -42.59
C VAL A 729 6.52 -4.37 -42.89
N VAL A 730 7.74 -3.83 -43.04
CA VAL A 730 7.98 -2.44 -43.44
C VAL A 730 8.62 -2.40 -44.83
N ARG A 731 8.05 -1.67 -45.76
CA ARG A 731 8.55 -1.50 -47.14
C ARG A 731 9.28 -0.18 -47.24
N PHE A 732 10.41 -0.20 -47.98
CA PHE A 732 11.22 0.99 -48.23
C PHE A 732 11.96 0.86 -49.56
N SER A 733 12.58 1.93 -50.05
CA SER A 733 13.45 1.93 -51.21
C SER A 733 14.93 1.98 -50.77
N ASN A 734 15.79 1.27 -51.50
CA ASN A 734 17.22 1.33 -51.36
C ASN A 734 17.82 1.44 -52.74
N ASN A 735 18.42 2.61 -53.12
CA ASN A 735 18.96 2.91 -54.42
C ASN A 735 17.96 2.53 -55.58
N ASP A 736 16.73 3.05 -55.50
CA ASP A 736 15.62 2.86 -56.44
C ASP A 736 15.09 1.40 -56.55
N GLU A 737 15.60 0.48 -55.76
CA GLU A 737 15.06 -0.87 -55.61
C GLU A 737 14.07 -0.96 -54.46
N LYS A 738 12.97 -1.68 -54.64
CA LYS A 738 12.00 -1.99 -53.58
C LYS A 738 12.56 -3.02 -52.62
N TRP A 739 12.59 -2.70 -51.32
CA TRP A 739 13.07 -3.53 -50.20
C TRP A 739 11.98 -3.76 -49.15
N VAL A 740 12.17 -4.82 -48.35
CA VAL A 740 11.31 -5.12 -47.21
C VAL A 740 12.17 -5.35 -45.97
N ALA A 741 11.68 -4.88 -44.82
CA ALA A 741 12.14 -5.27 -43.50
C ALA A 741 11.05 -6.07 -42.80
N VAL A 742 11.37 -7.23 -42.28
CA VAL A 742 10.49 -8.06 -41.43
C VAL A 742 11.01 -7.90 -40.00
N VAL A 743 10.24 -7.24 -39.14
CA VAL A 743 10.60 -6.95 -37.73
C VAL A 743 9.87 -7.95 -36.83
N GLY A 744 10.61 -8.89 -36.25
CA GLY A 744 10.10 -9.87 -35.31
C GLY A 744 9.97 -9.24 -33.90
N LEU A 745 8.80 -9.38 -33.24
CA LEU A 745 8.43 -8.75 -32.01
C LEU A 745 8.34 -9.78 -30.87
N LEU A 746 9.00 -9.46 -29.75
CA LEU A 746 8.80 -10.15 -28.48
C LEU A 746 8.19 -9.14 -27.48
N ASN A 747 7.01 -9.44 -26.95
CA ASN A 747 6.26 -8.54 -26.06
C ASN A 747 6.05 -7.13 -26.66
N ASN A 748 5.69 -7.08 -27.95
CA ASN A 748 5.49 -5.86 -28.75
C ASN A 748 6.74 -4.98 -28.95
N ARG A 749 7.92 -5.45 -28.54
CA ARG A 749 9.20 -4.78 -28.76
C ARG A 749 9.99 -5.47 -29.86
N PRO A 750 10.68 -4.73 -30.77
CA PRO A 750 11.60 -5.33 -31.73
C PRO A 750 12.65 -6.23 -31.06
N TYR A 751 12.68 -7.49 -31.48
CA TYR A 751 13.60 -8.52 -31.00
C TYR A 751 14.60 -8.95 -32.09
N GLU A 752 14.14 -8.95 -33.36
CA GLU A 752 14.96 -9.28 -34.51
C GLU A 752 14.44 -8.56 -35.77
N ILE A 753 15.33 -8.34 -36.72
CA ILE A 753 15.01 -7.74 -38.00
C ILE A 753 15.65 -8.57 -39.12
N PHE A 754 14.92 -8.68 -40.23
CA PHE A 754 15.38 -9.31 -41.47
C PHE A 754 15.13 -8.35 -42.63
N THR A 755 16.10 -8.12 -43.50
CA THR A 755 15.97 -7.16 -44.60
C THR A 755 16.43 -7.77 -45.92
N GLY A 756 15.70 -7.48 -47.01
CA GLY A 756 16.03 -7.96 -48.35
C GLY A 756 15.23 -7.28 -49.46
N LYS A 757 15.63 -7.58 -50.73
CA LYS A 757 14.97 -7.05 -51.90
C LYS A 757 13.55 -7.61 -52.05
N ALA A 758 12.57 -6.77 -52.32
CA ALA A 758 11.16 -7.18 -52.45
C ALA A 758 10.96 -8.16 -53.64
N LYS A 759 11.69 -7.99 -54.75
CA LYS A 759 11.63 -8.89 -55.91
C LYS A 759 12.03 -10.32 -55.57
N GLY A 760 12.95 -10.53 -54.64
CA GLY A 760 13.35 -11.89 -54.23
C GLY A 760 12.44 -12.55 -53.22
N PHE A 761 11.55 -11.78 -52.60
CA PHE A 761 10.72 -12.27 -51.48
C PHE A 761 9.24 -12.42 -51.82
N PHE A 762 8.79 -12.13 -53.05
CA PHE A 762 7.44 -12.33 -53.60
C PHE A 762 6.28 -12.06 -52.62
N LEU A 763 6.46 -11.11 -51.70
CA LEU A 763 5.47 -10.79 -50.65
C LEU A 763 4.40 -9.84 -51.20
N PRO A 764 3.10 -10.24 -51.19
CA PRO A 764 2.01 -9.37 -51.66
C PRO A 764 2.01 -8.01 -50.98
N GLU A 765 1.67 -6.96 -51.72
CA GLU A 765 1.77 -5.56 -51.21
C GLU A 765 0.84 -5.28 -49.99
N TRP A 766 -0.27 -6.01 -49.92
CA TRP A 766 -1.20 -5.88 -48.79
C TRP A 766 -0.72 -6.51 -47.48
N VAL A 767 0.29 -7.40 -47.49
CA VAL A 767 0.80 -8.05 -46.27
C VAL A 767 1.62 -7.08 -45.45
N SER A 768 1.08 -6.62 -44.35
CA SER A 768 1.77 -5.73 -43.39
C SER A 768 2.17 -6.40 -42.08
N LYS A 769 1.60 -7.58 -41.78
CA LYS A 769 1.82 -8.35 -40.54
C LYS A 769 1.91 -9.82 -40.80
N GLY A 770 2.58 -10.55 -39.91
CA GLY A 770 2.72 -11.99 -39.97
C GLY A 770 3.50 -12.55 -38.79
N TRP A 771 4.22 -13.64 -39.04
CA TRP A 771 5.04 -14.31 -38.02
C TRP A 771 6.36 -14.77 -38.60
N VAL A 772 7.43 -14.73 -37.80
CA VAL A 772 8.72 -15.36 -38.14
C VAL A 772 8.87 -16.65 -37.35
N GLY A 773 8.87 -17.78 -38.07
CA GLY A 773 9.22 -19.10 -37.54
C GLY A 773 10.72 -19.37 -37.60
N LYS A 774 11.28 -20.00 -36.54
CA LYS A 774 12.66 -20.46 -36.48
C LYS A 774 12.68 -21.98 -36.45
N HIS A 775 13.40 -22.58 -37.39
CA HIS A 775 13.57 -24.02 -37.53
C HIS A 775 15.04 -24.38 -37.39
N LYS A 776 15.33 -25.57 -36.90
CA LYS A 776 16.70 -26.11 -36.83
C LYS A 776 16.65 -27.50 -37.45
N ASP A 777 17.29 -27.63 -38.58
CA ASP A 777 17.36 -28.89 -39.35
C ASP A 777 18.81 -29.27 -39.59
N ASN A 778 19.22 -30.46 -39.17
CA ASN A 778 20.60 -30.96 -39.27
C ASN A 778 21.67 -29.97 -38.81
N GLY A 779 21.39 -29.27 -37.68
CA GLY A 779 22.31 -28.29 -37.13
C GLY A 779 22.24 -26.89 -37.77
N VAL A 780 21.57 -26.72 -38.91
CA VAL A 780 21.42 -25.44 -39.61
C VAL A 780 20.14 -24.74 -39.17
N THR A 781 20.29 -23.47 -38.77
CA THR A 781 19.13 -22.64 -38.40
C THR A 781 18.57 -21.92 -39.62
N SER A 782 17.24 -22.09 -39.87
CA SER A 782 16.51 -21.38 -40.92
C SER A 782 15.35 -20.57 -40.33
N TYR A 783 14.94 -19.55 -41.08
CA TYR A 783 13.82 -18.68 -40.71
C TYR A 783 12.82 -18.60 -41.84
N ASP A 784 11.53 -18.72 -41.50
CA ASP A 784 10.41 -18.64 -42.44
C ASP A 784 9.48 -17.51 -42.03
N PHE A 785 8.89 -16.80 -43.02
CA PHE A 785 7.86 -15.84 -42.78
C PHE A 785 6.49 -16.44 -43.08
N GLN A 786 5.52 -16.24 -42.19
CA GLN A 786 4.18 -16.77 -42.27
C GLN A 786 3.14 -15.66 -42.20
N PHE A 787 2.12 -15.69 -43.02
CA PHE A 787 1.01 -14.76 -42.98
C PHE A 787 -0.30 -15.43 -43.36
N LEU A 788 -1.44 -14.78 -43.11
CA LEU A 788 -2.75 -15.24 -43.58
C LEU A 788 -3.08 -14.50 -44.86
N ASP A 789 -3.64 -15.21 -45.82
CA ASP A 789 -4.22 -14.58 -47.01
C ASP A 789 -5.59 -13.96 -46.70
N PRO A 790 -6.25 -13.25 -47.65
CA PRO A 790 -7.57 -12.65 -47.43
C PRO A 790 -8.66 -13.67 -47.07
N ASP A 791 -8.49 -14.94 -47.47
CA ASP A 791 -9.43 -16.02 -47.19
C ASP A 791 -9.11 -16.78 -45.89
N GLY A 792 -8.08 -16.34 -45.14
CA GLY A 792 -7.69 -16.89 -43.86
C GLY A 792 -6.75 -18.09 -43.92
N TYR A 793 -6.26 -18.48 -45.09
CA TYR A 793 -5.30 -19.57 -45.22
C TYR A 793 -3.88 -19.12 -44.86
N LYS A 794 -3.18 -20.00 -44.18
CA LYS A 794 -1.79 -19.73 -43.75
C LYS A 794 -0.81 -19.99 -44.90
N ILE A 795 -0.16 -18.95 -45.36
CA ILE A 795 0.93 -18.99 -46.33
C ILE A 795 2.27 -18.96 -45.61
N THR A 796 3.20 -19.82 -46.01
CA THR A 796 4.57 -19.88 -45.46
C THR A 796 5.58 -19.64 -46.59
N MET A 797 6.40 -18.58 -46.36
CA MET A 797 7.54 -18.26 -47.22
C MET A 797 8.83 -18.75 -46.55
N GLY A 798 9.40 -19.82 -47.06
CA GLY A 798 10.53 -20.49 -46.46
C GLY A 798 11.88 -19.84 -46.79
N GLY A 799 12.84 -20.00 -45.90
CA GLY A 799 14.24 -19.75 -46.15
C GLY A 799 14.63 -18.29 -46.32
N LEU A 800 14.20 -17.37 -45.41
CA LEU A 800 14.56 -15.95 -45.44
C LEU A 800 16.07 -15.72 -45.66
N SER A 801 16.93 -16.52 -45.03
CA SER A 801 18.39 -16.43 -45.15
C SER A 801 18.94 -16.75 -46.53
N ARG A 802 18.18 -17.45 -47.38
CA ARG A 802 18.61 -17.81 -48.76
C ARG A 802 18.19 -16.76 -49.79
N GLN A 803 17.16 -15.98 -49.47
CA GLN A 803 16.54 -15.00 -50.38
C GLN A 803 17.11 -13.62 -50.22
N PHE A 804 17.76 -13.32 -49.05
CA PHE A 804 18.28 -12.02 -48.74
C PHE A 804 19.78 -11.88 -49.05
N ASN A 805 20.22 -10.67 -49.47
CA ASN A 805 21.62 -10.37 -49.75
C ASN A 805 22.47 -10.65 -48.49
N LYS A 806 23.60 -11.35 -48.62
CA LYS A 806 24.45 -11.81 -47.51
C LYS A 806 25.02 -10.67 -46.67
N GLU A 807 25.37 -9.57 -47.28
CA GLU A 807 25.93 -8.41 -46.58
C GLU A 807 24.89 -7.76 -45.64
N TYR A 808 23.76 -7.36 -46.17
CA TYR A 808 22.66 -6.76 -45.42
C TYR A 808 22.01 -7.73 -44.43
N TRP A 809 22.07 -9.04 -44.71
CA TRP A 809 21.71 -10.09 -43.78
C TRP A 809 22.61 -10.07 -42.51
N ASN A 810 23.93 -9.84 -42.71
CA ASN A 810 24.89 -9.75 -41.59
C ASN A 810 24.64 -8.50 -40.75
N TYR A 811 24.39 -7.33 -41.35
CA TYR A 811 24.03 -6.12 -40.62
C TYR A 811 22.71 -6.31 -39.83
N ALA A 812 21.69 -6.87 -40.44
CA ALA A 812 20.42 -7.18 -39.76
C ALA A 812 20.62 -8.18 -38.60
N LYS A 813 21.56 -9.12 -38.73
CA LYS A 813 21.90 -10.05 -37.66
C LYS A 813 22.59 -9.39 -36.47
N LEU A 814 23.50 -8.45 -36.74
CA LEU A 814 24.14 -7.63 -35.66
C LEU A 814 23.10 -6.76 -34.96
N ILE A 815 22.25 -6.07 -35.72
CA ILE A 815 21.14 -5.26 -35.15
C ILE A 815 20.21 -6.14 -34.30
N SER A 816 19.86 -7.33 -34.79
CA SER A 816 19.07 -8.29 -34.01
C SER A 816 19.78 -8.74 -32.73
N GLY A 817 21.11 -8.85 -32.73
CA GLY A 817 21.90 -9.10 -31.52
C GLY A 817 21.71 -8.00 -30.50
N ILE A 818 21.87 -6.74 -30.88
CA ILE A 818 21.70 -5.55 -30.05
C ILE A 818 20.26 -5.45 -29.51
N LEU A 819 19.25 -5.68 -30.35
CA LEU A 819 17.82 -5.68 -29.97
C LEU A 819 17.51 -6.74 -28.92
N ARG A 820 18.07 -7.96 -29.06
CA ARG A 820 17.87 -9.07 -28.13
C ARG A 820 18.41 -8.80 -26.74
N HIS A 821 19.51 -8.06 -26.65
CA HIS A 821 20.14 -7.66 -25.38
C HIS A 821 19.53 -6.40 -24.78
N GLY A 822 18.43 -5.88 -25.33
CA GLY A 822 17.61 -4.88 -24.67
C GLY A 822 18.06 -3.43 -24.86
N MET A 823 19.02 -3.13 -25.74
CA MET A 823 19.46 -1.76 -26.01
C MET A 823 18.26 -0.85 -26.33
N PRO A 824 18.09 0.33 -25.68
CA PRO A 824 16.99 1.24 -25.98
C PRO A 824 16.92 1.63 -27.46
N LEU A 825 15.73 1.67 -28.04
CA LEU A 825 15.54 1.89 -29.48
C LEU A 825 16.13 3.21 -30.02
N PRO A 826 16.13 4.34 -29.30
CA PRO A 826 16.83 5.53 -29.76
C PRO A 826 18.32 5.29 -30.03
N TYR A 827 19.01 4.56 -29.17
CA TYR A 827 20.43 4.21 -29.38
C TYR A 827 20.65 3.26 -30.56
N VAL A 828 19.72 2.30 -30.78
CA VAL A 828 19.76 1.41 -31.95
C VAL A 828 19.60 2.23 -33.23
N VAL A 829 18.69 3.19 -33.24
CA VAL A 829 18.50 4.13 -34.36
C VAL A 829 19.76 4.95 -34.60
N ASP A 830 20.38 5.48 -33.57
CA ASP A 830 21.64 6.25 -33.69
C ASP A 830 22.78 5.39 -34.26
N ILE A 831 22.95 4.17 -33.79
CA ILE A 831 23.99 3.25 -34.30
C ILE A 831 23.76 3.00 -35.79
N VAL A 832 22.52 2.75 -36.21
CA VAL A 832 22.19 2.48 -37.62
C VAL A 832 22.40 3.74 -38.48
N ASN A 833 22.05 4.94 -37.97
CA ASN A 833 22.26 6.20 -38.66
C ASN A 833 23.76 6.53 -38.88
N ASN A 834 24.61 6.09 -37.97
CA ASN A 834 26.05 6.32 -38.04
C ASN A 834 26.83 5.26 -38.83
N LEU A 835 26.14 4.21 -39.38
CA LEU A 835 26.80 3.28 -40.28
C LEU A 835 27.27 3.99 -41.55
N VAL A 836 28.54 3.77 -41.94
CA VAL A 836 29.08 4.26 -43.21
C VAL A 836 28.91 3.15 -44.22
N LEU A 837 28.13 3.43 -45.28
CA LEU A 837 27.87 2.52 -46.39
C LEU A 837 28.34 3.19 -47.69
N ASP A 838 28.65 2.38 -48.72
CA ASP A 838 29.18 2.85 -50.00
C ASP A 838 28.26 3.77 -50.80
N SER A 839 27.00 3.99 -50.39
CA SER A 839 26.01 4.85 -51.05
C SER A 839 25.37 5.78 -50.03
N GLU A 840 25.46 7.08 -50.26
CA GLU A 840 24.88 8.17 -49.40
C GLU A 840 23.60 8.80 -50.00
N SER A 841 22.86 8.09 -50.87
CA SER A 841 21.59 8.62 -51.39
C SER A 841 20.52 8.74 -50.28
N ILE A 842 19.51 9.59 -50.48
CA ILE A 842 18.39 9.80 -49.55
C ILE A 842 17.62 8.50 -49.30
N ASN A 843 17.54 7.64 -50.31
CA ASN A 843 16.88 6.32 -50.25
C ASN A 843 17.91 5.21 -50.03
N THR A 844 18.36 5.00 -48.85
CA THR A 844 19.34 3.95 -48.52
C THR A 844 18.72 2.87 -47.62
N TRP A 845 19.35 1.71 -47.56
CA TRP A 845 19.02 0.61 -46.63
C TRP A 845 19.02 1.10 -45.17
N LYS A 846 20.00 1.96 -44.81
CA LYS A 846 20.12 2.60 -43.48
C LYS A 846 18.84 3.33 -43.10
N ASN A 847 18.36 4.25 -43.93
CA ASN A 847 17.15 5.03 -43.69
C ASN A 847 15.90 4.15 -43.65
N GLY A 848 15.84 3.08 -44.42
CA GLY A 848 14.75 2.08 -44.38
C GLY A 848 14.67 1.33 -43.06
N VAL A 849 15.82 0.90 -42.51
CA VAL A 849 15.92 0.23 -41.22
C VAL A 849 15.62 1.21 -40.06
N VAL A 850 16.13 2.42 -40.10
CA VAL A 850 15.85 3.49 -39.14
C VAL A 850 14.33 3.76 -39.08
N ARG A 851 13.67 3.92 -40.23
CA ARG A 851 12.22 4.11 -40.29
C ARG A 851 11.47 2.91 -39.68
N ALA A 852 11.93 1.68 -39.96
CA ALA A 852 11.33 0.48 -39.39
C ALA A 852 11.48 0.41 -37.85
N MET A 853 12.57 0.93 -37.27
CA MET A 853 12.80 0.95 -35.81
C MET A 853 12.11 2.12 -35.12
N LYS A 854 12.11 3.31 -35.72
CA LYS A 854 11.45 4.52 -35.16
C LYS A 854 9.96 4.29 -34.86
N LYS A 855 9.27 3.43 -35.62
CA LYS A 855 7.86 3.05 -35.42
C LYS A 855 7.56 2.52 -34.01
N TYR A 856 8.55 1.98 -33.29
CA TYR A 856 8.39 1.35 -31.99
C TYR A 856 8.95 2.21 -30.83
N ILE A 857 9.43 3.41 -31.11
CA ILE A 857 9.82 4.38 -30.08
C ILE A 857 8.53 4.97 -29.49
N VAL A 858 8.40 4.93 -28.19
CA VAL A 858 7.19 5.44 -27.49
C VAL A 858 7.09 6.95 -27.68
N ASP A 859 5.90 7.45 -28.01
CA ASP A 859 5.62 8.87 -28.12
C ASP A 859 5.96 9.61 -26.81
N GLY A 860 6.60 10.77 -26.92
CA GLY A 860 7.11 11.54 -25.79
C GLY A 860 8.53 11.15 -25.36
N THR A 861 9.17 10.13 -25.97
CA THR A 861 10.58 9.83 -25.70
C THR A 861 11.46 11.02 -26.14
N ALA A 862 12.23 11.58 -25.22
CA ALA A 862 13.10 12.72 -25.50
C ALA A 862 14.31 12.31 -26.36
N ASP A 863 14.66 13.14 -27.33
CA ASP A 863 15.95 13.10 -28.00
C ASP A 863 16.88 14.14 -27.35
N THR A 864 17.75 13.66 -26.47
CA THR A 864 18.63 14.51 -25.66
C THR A 864 19.92 14.90 -26.38
N LYS A 865 20.21 14.32 -27.57
CA LYS A 865 21.48 14.53 -28.29
C LYS A 865 21.39 15.55 -29.41
N THR A 866 20.20 15.82 -29.93
CA THR A 866 20.04 16.67 -31.12
C THR A 866 19.41 17.99 -30.76
N LYS A 867 19.97 19.12 -31.22
CA LYS A 867 19.33 20.44 -31.14
C LYS A 867 18.21 20.53 -32.15
N CYS A 868 17.18 21.29 -31.86
CA CYS A 868 16.12 21.52 -32.83
C CYS A 868 16.70 22.27 -34.07
N PRO A 869 16.51 21.76 -35.28
CA PRO A 869 17.05 22.40 -36.50
C PRO A 869 16.46 23.80 -36.77
N GLN A 870 15.27 24.06 -36.26
CA GLN A 870 14.57 25.34 -36.54
C GLN A 870 14.82 26.40 -35.46
N CYS A 871 14.78 26.04 -34.18
CA CYS A 871 14.95 27.00 -33.07
C CYS A 871 16.26 26.87 -32.31
N SER A 872 17.10 25.87 -32.67
CA SER A 872 18.39 25.55 -32.03
C SER A 872 18.31 25.25 -30.52
N SER A 873 17.12 25.08 -29.96
CA SER A 873 16.93 24.73 -28.56
C SER A 873 17.35 23.28 -28.29
N GLU A 874 18.11 23.07 -27.21
CA GLU A 874 18.53 21.75 -26.74
C GLU A 874 17.44 21.08 -25.89
N GLY A 875 17.34 19.74 -25.94
CA GLY A 875 16.43 18.96 -25.09
C GLY A 875 14.92 19.16 -25.38
N THR A 876 14.57 19.82 -26.46
CA THR A 876 13.18 20.12 -26.83
C THR A 876 12.59 19.18 -27.88
N LEU A 877 13.41 18.28 -28.42
CA LEU A 877 12.95 17.28 -29.39
C LEU A 877 12.42 16.05 -28.70
N ILE A 878 11.21 15.66 -29.07
CA ILE A 878 10.59 14.40 -28.63
C ILE A 878 10.16 13.57 -29.85
N TYR A 879 10.13 12.25 -29.68
CA TYR A 879 9.52 11.38 -30.70
C TYR A 879 8.00 11.44 -30.59
N LYS A 880 7.32 11.68 -31.72
CA LYS A 880 5.87 11.65 -31.86
C LYS A 880 5.54 10.95 -33.17
N GLU A 881 4.81 9.83 -33.11
CA GLU A 881 4.49 8.98 -34.27
C GLU A 881 5.72 8.60 -35.11
N GLY A 882 6.88 8.41 -34.47
CA GLY A 882 8.15 8.08 -35.13
C GLY A 882 8.90 9.29 -35.72
N CYS A 883 8.36 10.51 -35.62
CA CYS A 883 8.97 11.77 -36.07
C CYS A 883 9.54 12.56 -34.90
N LYS A 884 10.64 13.28 -35.11
CA LYS A 884 11.17 14.19 -34.10
C LYS A 884 10.39 15.51 -34.14
N THR A 885 9.70 15.83 -33.05
CA THR A 885 8.89 17.07 -32.92
C THR A 885 9.46 17.93 -31.80
N CYS A 886 9.64 19.23 -32.06
CA CYS A 886 10.11 20.18 -31.07
C CYS A 886 8.95 20.70 -30.22
N THR A 887 9.06 20.57 -28.90
CA THR A 887 8.06 21.07 -27.96
C THR A 887 8.04 22.60 -27.83
N SER A 888 9.14 23.27 -28.20
CA SER A 888 9.26 24.73 -28.10
C SER A 888 8.75 25.47 -29.32
N CYS A 889 9.02 25.02 -30.55
CA CYS A 889 8.67 25.75 -31.77
C CYS A 889 7.71 25.00 -32.69
N GLY A 890 7.30 23.80 -32.36
CA GLY A 890 6.41 23.00 -33.18
C GLY A 890 7.05 22.37 -34.43
N TYR A 891 8.36 22.50 -34.60
CA TYR A 891 9.07 21.81 -35.70
C TYR A 891 8.79 20.30 -35.67
N SER A 892 8.49 19.73 -36.83
CA SER A 892 8.32 18.29 -37.00
C SER A 892 9.14 17.84 -38.19
N GLY A 893 10.17 17.02 -37.91
CA GLY A 893 11.04 16.37 -38.91
C GLY A 893 10.80 14.89 -38.96
N CYS A 894 10.15 14.42 -40.02
CA CYS A 894 10.11 13.03 -40.40
C CYS A 894 11.14 12.82 -41.48
N GLU A 895 12.32 12.33 -41.12
CA GLU A 895 13.33 11.86 -42.08
C GLU A 895 13.04 10.43 -42.54
#